data_1744536b158c2551688b57fccf60e51a
#
_entry.id   1744536b158c2551688b57fccf60e51a
#
_cell.length_a   1.000
_cell.length_b   1.000
_cell.length_c   1.000
_cell.angle_alpha   90.00
_cell.angle_beta   90.00
_cell.angle_gamma   90.00
#
_symmetry.space_group_name_H-M   'P 1'
#
loop_
_entity.id
_entity.type
_entity.pdbx_description
1 polymer ?
#
loop_
_entity_poly.entity_id
_entity_poly.type
_entity_poly.pdbx_seq_one_letter_code
_entity_poly.pdbx_strand_id
1 'polypeptide(L)'
;MYRIHYIIGLVVAIFMATACAGPEQTGTGGSQYELEGGISLYGGRNRVLVTWNDIEDHELLLRVSDKSGNRVEKKLTSSNGSLSVDGQSEGETLMTLELKKGEESVWKKEEPVMVLGETYEKGLRHWECKNYSLSGNVFTPEFSKVVYGGLAGEEFVYKGVDGKEQTYYLDYASFVASGSFSLKGVVGEVKSRSVYIPVAKTADRFYTSYRTFSVDYNTPDASQICETVPGYRGIWFDLGQATAYGSKYCGGLGTYTMKHIPMAIYSPVVDRTYFVYGGTPSQEKKYLQCMIGCYDHATGMLQKPRVVMDKGVDGVNDPHDDPTIQIDKDGYLWVFVSGRSTKRKGRIYRSINPFDITAFEMVSEFTMAYPQIMYSPERGFFFFFTRYDGTRQLFYQSSVDGRNWTSYKQLASIKNGSETKSGHYQISNIYGNKLCTAFNRHLNGNVDTRTSVYFVQSTDWGQTWTTVDGQPVTVPVTKRDANCLVVDYESQDKNCYIKDVNFDTQGNPIIIYVISDNHKTGPEGGVREWFSLYWTGSEWRKTKVTESTHCYDSGSIWVNGDVWTIIAPTTPMPEGDPRYWGAGGEVVEWTSTDKGVSWTRTKQWTSNSERNHTYVRRPFYADDDFYAYWADGNTDAFSKSCLYFATKAGKIYRMPYNMTDEWQKPEEYN
;
A
#
# COMPACT_ATOMS: atom_id res chain seq x y z
N MET A 1 6.20 8.75 7.77
CA MET A 1 5.88 10.19 7.99
C MET A 1 6.66 11.00 6.97
N TYR A 2 6.10 11.20 5.78
CA TYR A 2 6.73 12.00 4.72
C TYR A 2 6.12 13.39 4.71
N ARG A 3 6.82 14.34 5.30
CA ARG A 3 6.61 15.77 5.09
C ARG A 3 7.71 16.29 4.15
N ILE A 4 7.63 16.00 2.88
CA ILE A 4 8.37 16.71 1.82
C ILE A 4 7.43 16.81 0.62
N HIS A 5 6.45 17.71 0.69
CA HIS A 5 5.64 18.10 -0.45
C HIS A 5 5.08 19.53 -0.31
N TYR A 6 5.75 20.40 0.43
CA TYR A 6 5.27 21.78 0.63
C TYR A 6 6.04 22.86 -0.15
N ILE A 7 6.99 22.51 -1.02
CA ILE A 7 7.74 23.53 -1.81
C ILE A 7 7.43 23.47 -3.31
N ILE A 8 6.84 22.40 -3.83
CA ILE A 8 6.48 22.30 -5.26
C ILE A 8 5.05 22.78 -5.53
N GLY A 9 4.17 22.80 -4.54
CA GLY A 9 2.78 23.26 -4.69
C GLY A 9 2.64 24.77 -4.93
N LEU A 10 3.56 25.58 -4.45
CA LEU A 10 3.46 27.05 -4.54
C LEU A 10 3.85 27.58 -5.91
N VAL A 11 4.71 26.89 -6.65
CA VAL A 11 5.15 27.33 -7.99
C VAL A 11 4.15 26.91 -9.08
N VAL A 12 3.40 25.82 -8.88
CA VAL A 12 2.37 25.36 -9.83
C VAL A 12 1.09 26.18 -9.72
N ALA A 13 0.75 26.65 -8.53
CA ALA A 13 -0.43 27.50 -8.33
C ALA A 13 -0.30 28.88 -9.01
N ILE A 14 0.91 29.44 -9.08
CA ILE A 14 1.15 30.73 -9.77
C ILE A 14 1.12 30.58 -11.29
N PHE A 15 1.48 29.41 -11.84
CA PHE A 15 1.42 29.17 -13.30
C PHE A 15 0.02 28.79 -13.82
N MET A 16 -0.85 28.23 -12.96
CA MET A 16 -2.24 27.90 -13.36
C MET A 16 -3.17 29.13 -13.31
N ALA A 17 -2.88 30.12 -12.47
CA ALA A 17 -3.64 31.37 -12.44
C ALA A 17 -3.48 32.20 -13.72
N THR A 18 -2.36 32.06 -14.44
CA THR A 18 -2.11 32.76 -15.71
C THR A 18 -2.56 32.00 -16.96
N ALA A 19 -2.80 30.69 -16.88
CA ALA A 19 -3.24 29.87 -18.02
C ALA A 19 -4.77 29.79 -18.17
N CYS A 20 -5.54 30.48 -17.34
CA CYS A 20 -7.01 30.51 -17.39
C CYS A 20 -7.60 31.81 -17.90
N ALA A 21 -6.81 32.71 -18.46
CA ALA A 21 -7.29 33.85 -19.27
C ALA A 21 -7.61 33.35 -20.70
N GLY A 22 -8.75 32.72 -20.88
CA GLY A 22 -9.40 32.53 -22.18
C GLY A 22 -10.19 33.81 -22.54
N PRO A 23 -10.60 33.99 -23.82
CA PRO A 23 -11.13 35.26 -24.32
C PRO A 23 -12.36 35.70 -23.53
N GLU A 24 -12.45 37.02 -23.37
CA GLU A 24 -13.56 37.74 -22.77
C GLU A 24 -14.93 37.17 -23.19
N GLN A 25 -15.63 36.53 -22.29
CA GLN A 25 -17.07 36.43 -22.39
C GLN A 25 -17.67 37.49 -21.48
N THR A 26 -18.23 38.50 -22.11
CA THR A 26 -19.15 39.43 -21.47
C THR A 26 -20.37 38.67 -20.96
N GLY A 27 -20.28 38.14 -19.74
CA GLY A 27 -21.36 37.44 -19.06
C GLY A 27 -21.41 37.95 -17.64
N THR A 28 -22.46 38.68 -17.36
CA THR A 28 -22.83 39.12 -16.01
C THR A 28 -23.01 37.90 -15.09
N GLY A 29 -22.03 37.66 -14.23
CA GLY A 29 -22.14 36.58 -13.25
C GLY A 29 -21.13 36.77 -12.13
N GLY A 30 -21.63 36.94 -10.93
CA GLY A 30 -20.81 37.01 -9.73
C GLY A 30 -19.97 35.74 -9.61
N SER A 31 -18.68 35.88 -9.56
CA SER A 31 -17.74 34.80 -9.27
C SER A 31 -17.13 35.06 -7.91
N GLN A 32 -16.58 34.00 -7.33
CA GLN A 32 -15.63 34.19 -6.27
C GLN A 32 -14.37 34.83 -6.88
N TYR A 33 -14.04 36.04 -6.48
CA TYR A 33 -12.79 36.67 -6.85
C TYR A 33 -11.92 36.82 -5.63
N GLU A 34 -10.73 36.30 -5.72
CA GLU A 34 -9.65 36.80 -4.91
C GLU A 34 -9.25 38.14 -5.50
N LEU A 35 -9.63 39.21 -4.84
CA LEU A 35 -9.28 40.55 -5.23
C LEU A 35 -7.82 40.81 -4.87
N GLU A 36 -7.13 41.66 -5.65
CA GLU A 36 -5.82 42.14 -5.24
C GLU A 36 -5.89 42.61 -3.77
N GLY A 37 -5.03 42.02 -2.88
CA GLY A 37 -5.04 42.33 -1.44
C GLY A 37 -5.72 41.29 -0.56
N GLY A 38 -6.04 40.08 -1.09
CA GLY A 38 -6.53 38.96 -0.25
C GLY A 38 -7.98 39.11 0.20
N ILE A 39 -8.81 39.88 -0.51
CA ILE A 39 -10.24 40.07 -0.20
C ILE A 39 -11.09 39.27 -1.18
N SER A 40 -12.10 38.56 -0.67
CA SER A 40 -13.06 37.78 -1.44
C SER A 40 -14.50 38.17 -1.12
N LEU A 41 -15.36 38.13 -2.17
CA LEU A 41 -16.79 38.42 -2.07
C LEU A 41 -17.63 37.17 -2.33
N TYR A 42 -18.65 36.97 -1.50
CA TYR A 42 -19.63 35.90 -1.66
C TYR A 42 -21.04 36.43 -1.48
N GLY A 43 -21.93 36.17 -2.42
CA GLY A 43 -23.34 36.39 -2.21
C GLY A 43 -23.95 35.27 -1.36
N GLY A 44 -24.76 35.64 -0.41
CA GLY A 44 -25.53 34.72 0.42
C GLY A 44 -27.02 35.03 0.31
N ARG A 45 -27.85 34.33 1.09
CA ARG A 45 -29.30 34.60 1.14
C ARG A 45 -29.54 35.96 1.80
N ASN A 46 -30.03 36.92 1.00
CA ASN A 46 -30.29 38.29 1.41
C ASN A 46 -29.11 39.02 2.02
N ARG A 47 -27.86 38.68 1.63
CA ARG A 47 -26.65 39.31 2.12
C ARG A 47 -25.44 39.09 1.24
N VAL A 48 -24.39 39.83 1.47
CA VAL A 48 -23.05 39.63 0.92
C VAL A 48 -22.07 39.41 2.06
N LEU A 49 -21.24 38.38 1.95
CA LEU A 49 -20.11 38.13 2.80
C LEU A 49 -18.83 38.64 2.13
N VAL A 50 -18.03 39.36 2.87
CA VAL A 50 -16.68 39.74 2.50
C VAL A 50 -15.73 39.03 3.44
N THR A 51 -14.76 38.32 2.87
CA THR A 51 -13.68 37.66 3.65
C THR A 51 -12.35 38.27 3.26
N TRP A 52 -11.38 38.23 4.18
CA TRP A 52 -9.99 38.60 3.88
C TRP A 52 -9.05 37.56 4.48
N ASN A 53 -7.93 37.34 3.77
CA ASN A 53 -6.87 36.43 4.19
C ASN A 53 -5.52 37.13 4.00
N ASP A 54 -4.58 36.87 4.92
CA ASP A 54 -3.21 37.34 4.88
C ASP A 54 -3.01 38.88 4.82
N ILE A 55 -3.98 39.65 5.36
CA ILE A 55 -3.84 41.09 5.51
C ILE A 55 -3.18 41.37 6.85
N GLU A 56 -1.88 41.68 6.85
CA GLU A 56 -1.11 41.89 8.09
C GLU A 56 -1.20 43.32 8.68
N ASP A 57 -1.72 44.29 7.95
CA ASP A 57 -1.85 45.67 8.43
C ASP A 57 -3.13 45.85 9.26
N HIS A 58 -3.02 45.74 10.57
CA HIS A 58 -4.14 45.84 11.51
C HIS A 58 -4.64 47.30 11.76
N GLU A 59 -4.07 48.30 11.08
CA GLU A 59 -4.59 49.67 11.14
C GLU A 59 -5.63 49.93 10.04
N LEU A 60 -5.83 49.01 9.12
CA LEU A 60 -6.79 49.12 8.02
C LEU A 60 -8.24 49.00 8.50
N LEU A 61 -9.09 49.84 7.92
CA LEU A 61 -10.55 49.79 8.02
C LEU A 61 -11.12 49.30 6.69
N LEU A 62 -11.78 48.15 6.68
CA LEU A 62 -12.55 47.67 5.52
C LEU A 62 -13.94 48.31 5.55
N ARG A 63 -14.27 49.04 4.50
CA ARG A 63 -15.58 49.62 4.22
C ARG A 63 -16.23 48.93 3.07
N VAL A 64 -17.47 48.49 3.24
CA VAL A 64 -18.26 47.85 2.21
C VAL A 64 -19.59 48.58 2.08
N SER A 65 -19.98 48.93 0.84
CA SER A 65 -21.25 49.58 0.57
C SER A 65 -21.92 49.02 -0.68
N ASP A 66 -23.26 49.01 -0.64
CA ASP A 66 -24.06 48.64 -1.80
C ASP A 66 -24.51 49.90 -2.61
N LYS A 67 -25.17 49.65 -3.76
CA LYS A 67 -25.71 50.74 -4.58
C LYS A 67 -26.78 51.57 -3.91
N SER A 68 -27.47 51.07 -2.89
CA SER A 68 -28.52 51.75 -2.16
C SER A 68 -27.98 52.64 -1.06
N GLY A 69 -26.66 52.62 -0.86
CA GLY A 69 -25.99 53.41 0.17
C GLY A 69 -25.92 52.75 1.54
N ASN A 70 -26.36 51.49 1.69
CA ASN A 70 -26.09 50.71 2.90
C ASN A 70 -24.60 50.49 3.01
N ARG A 71 -24.06 50.85 4.20
CA ARG A 71 -22.62 50.83 4.45
C ARG A 71 -22.31 50.11 5.74
N VAL A 72 -21.33 49.20 5.70
CA VAL A 72 -20.77 48.52 6.87
C VAL A 72 -19.27 48.71 6.89
N GLU A 73 -18.72 48.94 8.08
CA GLU A 73 -17.28 49.10 8.26
C GLU A 73 -16.75 48.14 9.32
N LYS A 74 -15.55 47.67 9.14
CA LYS A 74 -14.87 46.79 10.09
C LYS A 74 -13.36 47.06 10.12
N LYS A 75 -12.84 47.39 11.30
CA LYS A 75 -11.38 47.43 11.49
C LYS A 75 -10.80 46.03 11.40
N LEU A 76 -9.73 45.87 10.63
CA LEU A 76 -9.04 44.58 10.48
C LEU A 76 -8.13 44.37 11.70
N THR A 77 -8.54 43.53 12.62
CA THR A 77 -7.80 43.24 13.86
C THR A 77 -7.06 41.91 13.82
N SER A 78 -7.20 41.19 12.72
CA SER A 78 -6.53 39.91 12.46
C SER A 78 -6.24 39.80 10.96
N SER A 79 -5.20 39.03 10.61
CA SER A 79 -4.83 38.77 9.22
C SER A 79 -5.92 38.09 8.41
N ASN A 80 -6.81 37.38 9.07
CA ASN A 80 -7.95 36.66 8.44
C ASN A 80 -9.26 37.06 9.16
N GLY A 81 -10.34 37.15 8.39
CA GLY A 81 -11.63 37.46 8.97
C GLY A 81 -12.77 37.59 7.97
N SER A 82 -13.94 38.02 8.47
CA SER A 82 -15.12 38.20 7.65
C SER A 82 -16.02 39.34 8.11
N LEU A 83 -16.80 39.89 7.17
CA LEU A 83 -17.80 40.91 7.36
C LEU A 83 -19.06 40.57 6.57
N SER A 84 -20.24 40.56 7.21
CA SER A 84 -21.52 40.40 6.54
C SER A 84 -22.20 41.74 6.29
N VAL A 85 -22.74 41.89 5.07
CA VAL A 85 -23.60 43.02 4.67
C VAL A 85 -25.01 42.45 4.43
N ASP A 86 -25.85 42.55 5.44
CA ASP A 86 -27.21 41.99 5.45
C ASP A 86 -28.22 42.89 4.76
N GLY A 87 -29.46 42.40 4.53
CA GLY A 87 -30.54 43.14 3.93
C GLY A 87 -30.44 43.35 2.43
N GLN A 88 -29.63 42.60 1.75
CA GLN A 88 -29.48 42.68 0.29
C GLN A 88 -30.67 42.03 -0.41
N SER A 89 -31.15 42.65 -1.49
CA SER A 89 -32.18 42.09 -2.34
C SER A 89 -31.62 40.97 -3.23
N GLU A 90 -32.47 39.97 -3.54
CA GLU A 90 -32.12 38.90 -4.49
C GLU A 90 -31.75 39.47 -5.87
N GLY A 91 -30.70 38.92 -6.48
CA GLY A 91 -30.23 39.31 -7.80
C GLY A 91 -28.81 39.85 -7.77
N GLU A 92 -28.36 40.36 -8.92
CA GLU A 92 -27.06 40.97 -9.03
C GLU A 92 -27.01 42.32 -8.32
N THR A 93 -26.08 42.52 -7.44
CA THR A 93 -25.79 43.79 -6.79
C THR A 93 -24.33 44.19 -6.98
N LEU A 94 -24.05 45.50 -7.11
CA LEU A 94 -22.69 45.98 -7.18
C LEU A 94 -22.26 46.43 -5.77
N MET A 95 -21.16 45.85 -5.31
CA MET A 95 -20.56 46.16 -4.00
C MET A 95 -19.32 47.01 -4.21
N THR A 96 -19.21 48.11 -3.47
CA THR A 96 -17.98 48.88 -3.39
C THR A 96 -17.22 48.49 -2.12
N LEU A 97 -15.97 48.05 -2.29
CA LEU A 97 -15.05 47.73 -1.23
C LEU A 97 -13.94 48.76 -1.18
N GLU A 98 -13.61 49.23 -0.01
CA GLU A 98 -12.58 50.23 0.22
C GLU A 98 -11.77 49.86 1.48
N LEU A 99 -10.45 49.81 1.36
CA LEU A 99 -9.54 49.77 2.49
C LEU A 99 -9.03 51.18 2.79
N LYS A 100 -9.16 51.62 4.02
CA LYS A 100 -8.70 52.90 4.49
C LYS A 100 -7.64 52.76 5.58
N LYS A 101 -6.63 53.66 5.53
CA LYS A 101 -5.69 53.86 6.62
C LYS A 101 -5.84 55.27 7.15
N GLY A 102 -6.46 55.40 8.31
CA GLY A 102 -6.96 56.70 8.79
C GLY A 102 -8.05 57.28 7.86
N GLU A 103 -7.84 58.46 7.34
CA GLU A 103 -8.75 59.10 6.35
C GLU A 103 -8.39 58.76 4.89
N GLU A 104 -7.24 58.20 4.64
CA GLU A 104 -6.76 57.87 3.28
C GLU A 104 -7.33 56.58 2.75
N SER A 105 -7.82 56.56 1.51
CA SER A 105 -8.22 55.35 0.78
C SER A 105 -6.97 54.71 0.15
N VAL A 106 -6.51 53.59 0.67
CA VAL A 106 -5.32 52.91 0.17
C VAL A 106 -5.64 51.88 -0.93
N TRP A 107 -6.89 51.42 -0.99
CA TRP A 107 -7.38 50.54 -2.03
C TRP A 107 -8.90 50.66 -2.18
N LYS A 108 -9.41 50.58 -3.40
CA LYS A 108 -10.84 50.64 -3.66
C LYS A 108 -11.16 49.82 -4.91
N LYS A 109 -12.26 49.01 -4.83
CA LYS A 109 -12.76 48.23 -5.95
C LYS A 109 -14.28 48.14 -5.94
N GLU A 110 -14.87 48.07 -7.13
CA GLU A 110 -16.31 47.78 -7.32
C GLU A 110 -16.45 46.45 -7.99
N GLU A 111 -17.26 45.55 -7.39
CA GLU A 111 -17.47 44.20 -7.87
C GLU A 111 -18.95 43.81 -7.87
N PRO A 112 -19.47 43.22 -8.95
CA PRO A 112 -20.79 42.65 -8.96
C PRO A 112 -20.81 41.33 -8.14
N VAL A 113 -21.87 41.11 -7.40
CA VAL A 113 -22.12 39.86 -6.66
C VAL A 113 -23.57 39.47 -6.77
N MET A 114 -23.84 38.17 -6.95
CA MET A 114 -25.18 37.64 -6.99
C MET A 114 -25.66 37.31 -5.57
N VAL A 115 -26.74 37.95 -5.15
CA VAL A 115 -27.40 37.71 -3.85
C VAL A 115 -28.50 36.69 -4.05
N LEU A 116 -28.53 35.69 -3.21
CA LEU A 116 -29.54 34.62 -3.20
C LEU A 116 -30.81 35.09 -2.49
N GLY A 117 -31.98 34.70 -3.04
CA GLY A 117 -33.28 34.93 -2.45
C GLY A 117 -34.09 33.64 -2.36
N GLU A 118 -35.43 33.80 -2.24
CA GLU A 118 -36.32 32.65 -2.16
C GLU A 118 -36.54 31.94 -3.53
N THR A 119 -36.18 32.62 -4.62
CA THR A 119 -36.35 32.12 -5.99
C THR A 119 -35.05 31.64 -6.63
N TYR A 120 -33.99 31.52 -5.87
CA TYR A 120 -32.65 31.18 -6.33
C TYR A 120 -32.60 29.90 -7.19
N GLU A 121 -33.51 28.95 -7.01
CA GLU A 121 -33.57 27.72 -7.79
C GLU A 121 -33.98 27.94 -9.27
N LYS A 122 -34.57 29.09 -9.58
CA LYS A 122 -35.14 29.37 -10.90
C LYS A 122 -34.23 30.16 -11.81
N GLY A 123 -33.06 29.60 -12.16
CA GLY A 123 -32.24 30.15 -13.24
C GLY A 123 -30.86 30.68 -12.80
N LEU A 124 -30.50 30.58 -11.57
CA LEU A 124 -29.14 30.89 -11.15
C LEU A 124 -28.17 29.83 -11.67
N ARG A 125 -27.05 30.30 -12.18
CA ARG A 125 -25.94 29.41 -12.52
C ARG A 125 -25.02 29.32 -11.30
N HIS A 126 -24.56 28.14 -11.04
CA HIS A 126 -23.66 27.88 -9.94
C HIS A 126 -22.62 26.88 -10.37
N TRP A 127 -21.65 26.66 -9.51
CA TRP A 127 -20.60 25.70 -9.72
C TRP A 127 -21.19 24.28 -9.70
N GLU A 128 -20.98 23.53 -10.78
CA GLU A 128 -21.49 22.17 -10.92
C GLU A 128 -20.48 21.28 -11.62
N CYS A 129 -20.49 20.02 -11.30
CA CYS A 129 -19.75 19.00 -12.03
C CYS A 129 -20.34 18.87 -13.46
N LYS A 130 -19.52 19.08 -14.47
CA LYS A 130 -19.90 19.01 -15.88
C LYS A 130 -19.54 17.69 -16.52
N ASN A 131 -18.41 17.17 -16.16
CA ASN A 131 -17.81 15.97 -16.71
C ASN A 131 -16.90 15.33 -15.65
N TYR A 132 -16.24 14.23 -16.01
CA TYR A 132 -15.29 13.55 -15.13
C TYR A 132 -14.23 12.81 -15.93
N SER A 133 -13.10 12.53 -15.31
CA SER A 133 -12.17 11.49 -15.71
C SER A 133 -12.20 10.35 -14.70
N LEU A 134 -11.97 9.12 -15.17
CA LEU A 134 -11.93 7.92 -14.37
C LEU A 134 -10.60 7.20 -14.56
N SER A 135 -9.88 6.94 -13.48
CA SER A 135 -8.68 6.11 -13.49
C SER A 135 -8.81 5.06 -12.39
N GLY A 136 -8.99 3.81 -12.77
CA GLY A 136 -9.41 2.77 -11.84
C GLY A 136 -10.74 3.16 -11.18
N ASN A 137 -10.84 3.05 -9.85
CA ASN A 137 -12.01 3.50 -9.08
C ASN A 137 -11.85 4.95 -8.55
N VAL A 138 -10.99 5.75 -9.15
CA VAL A 138 -10.79 7.15 -8.79
C VAL A 138 -11.53 8.05 -9.78
N PHE A 139 -12.63 8.62 -9.32
CA PHE A 139 -13.47 9.56 -10.06
C PHE A 139 -12.95 10.98 -9.80
N THR A 140 -12.54 11.69 -10.86
CA THR A 140 -12.08 13.09 -10.78
C THR A 140 -13.05 13.97 -11.55
N PRO A 141 -13.88 14.79 -10.88
CA PRO A 141 -14.87 15.62 -11.54
C PRO A 141 -14.23 16.84 -12.21
N GLU A 142 -14.84 17.27 -13.30
CA GLU A 142 -14.56 18.54 -13.99
C GLU A 142 -15.71 19.51 -13.73
N PHE A 143 -15.39 20.68 -13.20
CA PHE A 143 -16.39 21.66 -12.80
C PHE A 143 -16.57 22.81 -13.79
N SER A 144 -17.78 23.38 -13.81
CA SER A 144 -17.98 24.67 -14.44
C SER A 144 -17.32 25.78 -13.62
N LYS A 145 -16.80 26.77 -14.30
CA LYS A 145 -16.14 27.91 -13.64
C LYS A 145 -17.14 29.00 -13.17
N VAL A 146 -18.41 28.82 -13.40
CA VAL A 146 -19.40 29.86 -13.11
C VAL A 146 -20.03 29.59 -11.76
N VAL A 147 -19.79 30.50 -10.86
CA VAL A 147 -20.38 30.52 -9.52
C VAL A 147 -21.10 31.84 -9.35
N TYR A 148 -22.35 31.75 -8.94
CA TYR A 148 -23.13 32.90 -8.57
C TYR A 148 -23.40 32.86 -7.08
N GLY A 149 -22.94 33.84 -6.37
CA GLY A 149 -23.28 34.15 -5.00
C GLY A 149 -23.28 32.97 -4.01
N GLY A 150 -22.75 33.20 -2.86
CA GLY A 150 -22.72 32.22 -1.76
C GLY A 150 -21.55 31.23 -1.83
N LEU A 151 -21.37 30.50 -0.77
CA LEU A 151 -20.46 29.36 -0.75
C LEU A 151 -21.14 28.21 -1.50
N ALA A 152 -20.68 27.96 -2.72
CA ALA A 152 -21.16 26.85 -3.54
C ALA A 152 -20.28 25.63 -3.30
N GLY A 153 -20.89 24.50 -3.39
CA GLY A 153 -20.23 23.20 -3.30
C GLY A 153 -20.91 22.20 -4.23
N GLU A 154 -20.42 20.99 -4.20
CA GLU A 154 -21.00 19.88 -4.94
C GLU A 154 -21.20 18.70 -3.99
N GLU A 155 -22.37 18.11 -4.01
CA GLU A 155 -22.65 16.88 -3.28
C GLU A 155 -22.60 15.71 -4.24
N PHE A 156 -21.81 14.71 -3.91
CA PHE A 156 -21.70 13.46 -4.66
C PHE A 156 -22.34 12.33 -3.86
N VAL A 157 -23.21 11.59 -4.50
CA VAL A 157 -23.79 10.34 -3.97
C VAL A 157 -23.34 9.22 -4.90
N TYR A 158 -22.63 8.25 -4.36
CA TYR A 158 -22.06 7.17 -5.13
C TYR A 158 -21.99 5.88 -4.33
N LYS A 159 -21.81 4.77 -5.03
CA LYS A 159 -21.60 3.47 -4.41
C LYS A 159 -20.11 3.21 -4.24
N GLY A 160 -19.69 2.88 -3.04
CA GLY A 160 -18.32 2.47 -2.75
C GLY A 160 -18.04 1.04 -3.16
N VAL A 161 -16.75 0.66 -3.20
CA VAL A 161 -16.31 -0.73 -3.50
C VAL A 161 -16.84 -1.76 -2.49
N ASP A 162 -17.30 -1.33 -1.32
CA ASP A 162 -17.98 -2.16 -0.32
C ASP A 162 -19.47 -2.38 -0.65
N GLY A 163 -19.95 -1.83 -1.76
CA GLY A 163 -21.33 -1.93 -2.21
C GLY A 163 -22.30 -0.99 -1.49
N LYS A 164 -21.83 -0.17 -0.53
CA LYS A 164 -22.68 0.77 0.21
C LYS A 164 -22.74 2.13 -0.47
N GLU A 165 -23.88 2.80 -0.35
CA GLU A 165 -24.04 4.17 -0.78
C GLU A 165 -23.27 5.11 0.17
N GLN A 166 -22.52 6.04 -0.41
CA GLN A 166 -21.74 7.06 0.28
C GLN A 166 -22.15 8.43 -0.23
N THR A 167 -22.10 9.41 0.64
CA THR A 167 -22.35 10.81 0.30
C THR A 167 -21.14 11.64 0.70
N TYR A 168 -20.62 12.40 -0.25
CA TYR A 168 -19.52 13.31 -0.03
C TYR A 168 -19.90 14.72 -0.44
N TYR A 169 -19.66 15.69 0.42
CA TYR A 169 -19.85 17.10 0.12
C TYR A 169 -18.50 17.77 -0.11
N LEU A 170 -18.32 18.35 -1.29
CA LEU A 170 -17.13 19.14 -1.66
C LEU A 170 -17.44 20.62 -1.48
N ASP A 171 -16.74 21.23 -0.53
CA ASP A 171 -16.79 22.67 -0.35
C ASP A 171 -15.93 23.36 -1.41
N TYR A 172 -16.50 24.39 -2.08
CA TYR A 172 -15.83 25.12 -3.14
C TYR A 172 -14.54 25.81 -2.67
N ALA A 173 -14.54 26.40 -1.47
CA ALA A 173 -13.35 27.06 -0.94
C ALA A 173 -12.20 26.07 -0.72
N SER A 174 -12.51 24.88 -0.22
CA SER A 174 -11.54 23.78 -0.07
C SER A 174 -11.00 23.30 -1.41
N PHE A 175 -11.84 23.23 -2.44
CA PHE A 175 -11.43 22.86 -3.78
C PHE A 175 -10.50 23.90 -4.40
N VAL A 176 -10.83 25.18 -4.29
CA VAL A 176 -9.99 26.29 -4.80
C VAL A 176 -8.63 26.29 -4.12
N ALA A 177 -8.60 26.09 -2.81
CA ALA A 177 -7.37 26.02 -2.05
C ALA A 177 -6.49 24.79 -2.40
N SER A 178 -7.10 23.64 -2.72
CA SER A 178 -6.38 22.41 -3.05
C SER A 178 -6.02 22.28 -4.53
N GLY A 179 -6.75 22.95 -5.41
CA GLY A 179 -6.62 22.91 -6.89
C GLY A 179 -7.05 21.57 -7.52
N SER A 180 -7.43 20.57 -6.74
CA SER A 180 -7.87 19.27 -7.25
C SER A 180 -8.76 18.54 -6.23
N PHE A 181 -9.59 17.65 -6.74
CA PHE A 181 -10.45 16.79 -5.94
C PHE A 181 -10.72 15.47 -6.66
N SER A 182 -10.77 14.38 -5.89
CA SER A 182 -11.11 13.07 -6.43
C SER A 182 -11.87 12.23 -5.40
N LEU A 183 -12.89 11.50 -5.86
CA LEU A 183 -13.57 10.46 -5.09
C LEU A 183 -12.87 9.14 -5.33
N LYS A 184 -12.54 8.43 -4.26
CA LYS A 184 -11.85 7.14 -4.33
C LYS A 184 -12.82 5.99 -4.11
N GLY A 185 -12.53 4.83 -4.72
CA GLY A 185 -13.32 3.62 -4.55
C GLY A 185 -14.73 3.69 -5.14
N VAL A 186 -14.94 4.48 -6.19
CA VAL A 186 -16.26 4.68 -6.83
C VAL A 186 -16.61 3.50 -7.72
N VAL A 187 -17.86 3.02 -7.63
CA VAL A 187 -18.38 1.90 -8.40
C VAL A 187 -19.78 2.23 -8.94
N GLY A 188 -20.04 1.95 -10.21
CA GLY A 188 -21.35 2.14 -10.83
C GLY A 188 -21.66 3.61 -11.13
N GLU A 189 -22.78 4.10 -10.61
CA GLU A 189 -23.22 5.48 -10.88
C GLU A 189 -22.70 6.45 -9.83
N VAL A 190 -22.36 7.67 -10.29
CA VAL A 190 -22.12 8.84 -9.44
C VAL A 190 -23.20 9.85 -9.75
N LYS A 191 -23.98 10.22 -8.74
CA LYS A 191 -24.95 11.32 -8.80
C LYS A 191 -24.30 12.54 -8.17
N SER A 192 -24.25 13.65 -8.90
CA SER A 192 -23.80 14.91 -8.35
C SER A 192 -24.89 15.97 -8.40
N ARG A 193 -24.89 16.86 -7.42
CA ARG A 193 -25.77 18.01 -7.40
C ARG A 193 -25.06 19.21 -6.80
N SER A 194 -25.24 20.34 -7.44
CA SER A 194 -24.69 21.59 -6.94
C SER A 194 -25.45 22.05 -5.71
N VAL A 195 -24.70 22.54 -4.73
CA VAL A 195 -25.20 22.93 -3.41
C VAL A 195 -24.86 24.37 -3.16
N TYR A 196 -25.86 25.14 -2.78
CA TYR A 196 -25.66 26.43 -2.17
C TYR A 196 -25.70 26.29 -0.66
N ILE A 197 -24.71 26.84 0.00
CA ILE A 197 -24.73 27.00 1.44
C ILE A 197 -24.86 28.49 1.73
N PRO A 198 -25.95 28.93 2.36
CA PRO A 198 -26.07 30.30 2.80
C PRO A 198 -24.91 30.64 3.77
N VAL A 199 -24.35 31.80 3.63
CA VAL A 199 -23.20 32.27 4.40
C VAL A 199 -23.49 32.38 5.90
N ALA A 200 -24.75 32.41 6.33
CA ALA A 200 -25.09 32.20 7.72
C ALA A 200 -25.07 30.71 8.03
N LYS A 201 -24.41 30.33 9.07
CA LYS A 201 -24.33 28.98 9.63
C LYS A 201 -25.69 28.31 9.97
N THR A 202 -26.73 28.57 9.18
CA THR A 202 -28.01 27.91 9.26
C THR A 202 -27.97 26.69 8.35
N ALA A 203 -28.58 25.61 8.77
CA ALA A 203 -28.51 24.29 8.17
C ALA A 203 -29.15 24.14 6.77
N ASP A 204 -29.65 25.22 6.17
CA ASP A 204 -30.38 25.16 4.91
C ASP A 204 -29.40 25.10 3.73
N ARG A 205 -29.26 23.92 3.20
CA ARG A 205 -28.59 23.67 1.92
C ARG A 205 -29.60 23.78 0.79
N PHE A 206 -29.23 24.49 -0.25
CA PHE A 206 -30.03 24.63 -1.46
C PHE A 206 -29.39 23.81 -2.58
N TYR A 207 -30.17 22.98 -3.22
CA TYR A 207 -29.70 22.07 -4.26
C TYR A 207 -30.28 22.43 -5.60
N THR A 208 -29.48 22.19 -6.63
CA THR A 208 -29.92 22.29 -8.02
C THR A 208 -30.14 20.91 -8.64
N SER A 209 -30.33 20.85 -9.94
CA SER A 209 -30.60 19.61 -10.66
C SER A 209 -29.49 18.58 -10.50
N TYR A 210 -29.90 17.31 -10.40
CA TYR A 210 -28.98 16.19 -10.43
C TYR A 210 -28.33 15.99 -11.78
N ARG A 211 -27.05 15.60 -11.76
CA ARG A 211 -26.36 14.93 -12.85
C ARG A 211 -26.00 13.52 -12.44
N THR A 212 -26.14 12.60 -13.38
CA THR A 212 -25.71 11.20 -13.18
C THR A 212 -24.62 10.90 -14.18
N PHE A 213 -23.53 10.35 -13.67
CA PHE A 213 -22.40 9.87 -14.45
C PHE A 213 -22.36 8.36 -14.31
N SER A 214 -22.35 7.64 -15.42
CA SER A 214 -22.14 6.20 -15.42
C SER A 214 -20.64 5.92 -15.37
N VAL A 215 -20.21 5.26 -14.33
CA VAL A 215 -18.86 4.77 -14.19
C VAL A 215 -18.84 3.34 -14.71
N ASP A 216 -18.02 3.10 -15.74
CA ASP A 216 -17.87 1.75 -16.31
C ASP A 216 -17.29 0.81 -15.25
N TYR A 217 -18.09 -0.15 -14.87
CA TYR A 217 -17.71 -1.23 -13.98
C TYR A 217 -17.94 -2.54 -14.70
N ASN A 218 -16.87 -3.30 -14.94
CA ASN A 218 -16.96 -4.52 -15.71
C ASN A 218 -17.82 -5.55 -14.98
N THR A 219 -18.83 -6.07 -15.66
CA THR A 219 -19.60 -7.21 -15.14
C THR A 219 -18.79 -8.48 -15.41
N PRO A 220 -18.34 -9.22 -14.38
CA PRO A 220 -17.60 -10.43 -14.60
C PRO A 220 -18.49 -11.55 -15.15
N ASP A 221 -17.91 -12.38 -16.01
CA ASP A 221 -18.53 -13.64 -16.39
C ASP A 221 -18.61 -14.60 -15.20
N ALA A 222 -19.58 -15.53 -15.22
CA ALA A 222 -19.76 -16.47 -14.13
C ALA A 222 -18.51 -17.32 -13.82
N SER A 223 -17.68 -17.61 -14.84
CA SER A 223 -16.43 -18.33 -14.70
C SER A 223 -15.30 -17.53 -14.06
N GLN A 224 -15.44 -16.22 -13.96
CA GLN A 224 -14.47 -15.30 -13.36
C GLN A 224 -14.79 -14.99 -11.89
N ILE A 225 -16.04 -15.24 -11.49
CA ILE A 225 -16.50 -15.01 -10.09
C ILE A 225 -15.82 -16.03 -9.19
N CYS A 226 -15.08 -15.55 -8.22
CA CYS A 226 -14.38 -16.39 -7.27
C CYS A 226 -15.32 -16.99 -6.22
N GLU A 227 -15.09 -18.24 -5.88
CA GLU A 227 -15.78 -18.88 -4.76
C GLU A 227 -15.52 -18.11 -3.45
N THR A 228 -16.57 -17.86 -2.70
CA THR A 228 -16.52 -17.20 -1.39
C THR A 228 -16.33 -18.24 -0.30
N VAL A 229 -15.33 -18.05 0.56
CA VAL A 229 -15.07 -18.91 1.70
C VAL A 229 -15.47 -18.18 3.00
N PRO A 230 -16.18 -18.85 3.92
CA PRO A 230 -16.71 -18.18 5.12
C PRO A 230 -15.64 -17.96 6.21
N GLY A 231 -14.42 -17.60 5.87
CA GLY A 231 -13.33 -17.27 6.78
C GLY A 231 -12.03 -17.99 6.48
N TYR A 232 -11.04 -17.79 7.34
CA TYR A 232 -9.74 -18.46 7.20
C TYR A 232 -9.85 -19.96 7.49
N ARG A 233 -9.36 -20.79 6.56
CA ARG A 233 -9.32 -22.24 6.67
C ARG A 233 -7.95 -22.76 6.37
N GLY A 234 -7.01 -22.50 7.27
CA GLY A 234 -5.65 -22.97 7.16
C GLY A 234 -5.40 -24.25 7.91
N ILE A 235 -4.44 -24.98 7.40
CA ILE A 235 -3.87 -26.15 8.05
C ILE A 235 -2.36 -26.00 8.09
N TRP A 236 -1.76 -26.64 9.07
CA TRP A 236 -0.33 -26.80 9.19
C TRP A 236 0.02 -28.27 9.01
N PHE A 237 1.05 -28.57 8.23
CA PHE A 237 1.54 -29.92 8.04
C PHE A 237 3.03 -29.94 7.72
N ASP A 238 3.69 -31.03 7.98
CA ASP A 238 5.05 -31.26 7.56
C ASP A 238 5.09 -31.81 6.11
N LEU A 239 6.26 -31.72 5.49
CA LEU A 239 6.50 -32.20 4.14
C LEU A 239 7.19 -33.59 4.13
N GLY A 240 7.13 -34.34 5.25
CA GLY A 240 7.66 -35.69 5.39
C GLY A 240 9.18 -35.77 5.46
N GLN A 241 9.86 -34.71 5.92
CA GLN A 241 11.32 -34.66 6.11
C GLN A 241 11.63 -34.43 7.60
N ALA A 242 11.41 -35.45 8.42
CA ALA A 242 11.66 -35.38 9.85
C ALA A 242 13.09 -35.80 10.21
N THR A 243 13.58 -35.25 11.30
CA THR A 243 14.81 -35.64 12.01
C THR A 243 14.47 -36.18 13.40
N ALA A 244 15.47 -36.52 14.20
CA ALA A 244 15.22 -36.94 15.58
C ALA A 244 14.59 -35.87 16.48
N TYR A 245 14.67 -34.59 16.05
CA TYR A 245 14.21 -33.41 16.79
C TYR A 245 13.05 -32.67 16.09
N GLY A 246 12.32 -33.35 15.23
CA GLY A 246 11.17 -32.77 14.53
C GLY A 246 11.36 -32.54 13.05
N SER A 247 10.39 -31.91 12.43
CA SER A 247 10.32 -31.73 10.99
C SER A 247 11.30 -30.66 10.50
N LYS A 248 12.07 -31.01 9.47
CA LYS A 248 12.95 -30.05 8.79
C LYS A 248 12.18 -28.95 8.05
N TYR A 249 11.08 -29.33 7.44
CA TYR A 249 10.16 -28.43 6.76
C TYR A 249 8.76 -28.67 7.29
N CYS A 250 8.19 -27.67 7.86
CA CYS A 250 6.79 -27.64 8.22
C CYS A 250 6.24 -26.26 7.89
N GLY A 251 4.97 -26.16 7.76
CA GLY A 251 4.34 -24.88 7.50
C GLY A 251 2.84 -24.95 7.39
N GLY A 252 2.21 -23.91 7.90
CA GLY A 252 0.84 -23.59 7.59
C GLY A 252 0.75 -23.09 6.16
N LEU A 253 -0.41 -23.23 5.55
CA LEU A 253 -0.66 -22.68 4.23
C LEU A 253 -0.68 -21.14 4.25
N GLY A 254 -0.86 -20.50 5.41
CA GLY A 254 -1.07 -19.07 5.52
C GLY A 254 0.04 -18.24 4.91
N THR A 255 1.20 -18.19 5.56
CA THR A 255 2.32 -17.32 5.12
C THR A 255 3.61 -18.10 4.86
N TYR A 256 3.49 -19.38 4.50
CA TYR A 256 4.62 -20.25 4.28
C TYR A 256 5.62 -19.69 3.26
N THR A 257 6.85 -19.94 3.55
CA THR A 257 8.10 -19.52 2.90
C THR A 257 8.28 -18.01 2.66
N MET A 258 9.42 -17.48 3.10
CA MET A 258 9.83 -16.08 2.88
C MET A 258 10.18 -15.76 1.42
N LYS A 259 10.07 -16.73 0.50
CA LYS A 259 10.42 -16.56 -0.92
C LYS A 259 9.25 -16.07 -1.78
N HIS A 260 8.08 -15.80 -1.19
CA HIS A 260 6.90 -15.23 -1.85
C HIS A 260 6.77 -13.77 -1.41
N ILE A 261 6.90 -12.80 -2.32
CA ILE A 261 6.96 -11.37 -1.99
C ILE A 261 6.25 -10.54 -3.09
N PRO A 262 5.38 -9.59 -2.68
CA PRO A 262 4.75 -9.47 -1.38
C PRO A 262 3.58 -10.44 -1.22
N MET A 263 3.21 -10.76 0.02
CA MET A 263 1.97 -11.50 0.30
C MET A 263 0.86 -10.59 0.85
N ALA A 264 1.17 -9.35 1.16
CA ALA A 264 0.19 -8.32 1.49
C ALA A 264 0.69 -6.96 1.00
N ILE A 265 -0.27 -6.09 0.67
CA ILE A 265 -0.01 -4.75 0.17
C ILE A 265 -1.12 -3.80 0.61
N TYR A 266 -0.74 -2.65 1.17
CA TYR A 266 -1.67 -1.58 1.50
C TYR A 266 -1.86 -0.64 0.31
N SER A 267 -3.12 -0.26 0.06
CA SER A 267 -3.50 0.76 -0.91
C SER A 267 -4.07 1.99 -0.21
N PRO A 268 -3.37 3.13 -0.24
CA PRO A 268 -3.90 4.38 0.33
C PRO A 268 -5.05 4.97 -0.52
N VAL A 269 -5.26 4.47 -1.75
CA VAL A 269 -6.33 4.94 -2.63
C VAL A 269 -7.70 4.61 -2.07
N VAL A 270 -7.85 3.42 -1.51
CA VAL A 270 -9.11 2.90 -0.96
C VAL A 270 -9.03 2.61 0.54
N ASP A 271 -7.90 2.96 1.17
CA ASP A 271 -7.62 2.70 2.59
C ASP A 271 -7.84 1.24 2.99
N ARG A 272 -7.19 0.33 2.20
CA ARG A 272 -7.33 -1.12 2.37
C ARG A 272 -6.01 -1.84 2.27
N THR A 273 -5.86 -2.89 3.07
CA THR A 273 -4.80 -3.88 2.92
C THR A 273 -5.36 -5.14 2.26
N TYR A 274 -4.79 -5.49 1.11
CA TYR A 274 -5.04 -6.74 0.42
C TYR A 274 -3.96 -7.74 0.78
N PHE A 275 -4.36 -8.97 1.07
CA PHE A 275 -3.42 -10.03 1.45
C PHE A 275 -3.81 -11.35 0.81
N VAL A 276 -2.80 -12.15 0.50
CA VAL A 276 -2.96 -13.49 -0.08
C VAL A 276 -2.36 -14.54 0.84
N TYR A 277 -2.90 -15.74 0.78
CA TYR A 277 -2.45 -16.84 1.61
C TYR A 277 -2.87 -18.19 1.01
N GLY A 278 -2.29 -19.26 1.52
CA GLY A 278 -2.77 -20.61 1.25
C GLY A 278 -3.90 -20.97 2.22
N GLY A 279 -4.99 -21.48 1.69
CA GLY A 279 -6.10 -22.04 2.44
C GLY A 279 -6.38 -23.48 2.02
N THR A 280 -7.45 -24.05 2.55
CA THR A 280 -7.93 -25.39 2.22
C THR A 280 -9.46 -25.43 2.28
N PRO A 281 -10.12 -26.33 1.51
CA PRO A 281 -11.58 -26.46 1.56
C PRO A 281 -12.13 -26.87 2.92
N SER A 282 -11.37 -27.67 3.65
CA SER A 282 -11.68 -28.06 5.04
C SER A 282 -10.38 -28.45 5.75
N GLN A 283 -10.47 -28.59 7.07
CA GLN A 283 -9.30 -28.99 7.88
C GLN A 283 -8.84 -30.43 7.64
N GLU A 284 -9.70 -31.28 7.07
CA GLU A 284 -9.39 -32.68 6.77
C GLU A 284 -8.80 -32.86 5.36
N LYS A 285 -8.93 -31.86 4.50
CA LYS A 285 -8.50 -31.95 3.10
C LYS A 285 -7.16 -31.23 2.91
N LYS A 286 -6.09 -32.00 2.82
CA LYS A 286 -4.71 -31.53 2.63
C LYS A 286 -4.43 -31.11 1.20
N TYR A 287 -5.13 -30.11 0.65
CA TYR A 287 -4.76 -29.49 -0.60
C TYR A 287 -4.98 -27.99 -0.63
N LEU A 288 -4.21 -27.33 -1.45
CA LEU A 288 -4.03 -25.89 -1.45
C LEU A 288 -5.12 -25.19 -2.27
N GLN A 289 -5.74 -24.20 -1.64
CA GLN A 289 -6.49 -23.13 -2.29
C GLN A 289 -5.71 -21.82 -2.16
N CYS A 290 -5.46 -21.14 -3.27
CA CYS A 290 -4.83 -19.82 -3.27
C CYS A 290 -5.90 -18.75 -2.99
N MET A 291 -5.79 -18.10 -1.84
CA MET A 291 -6.80 -17.22 -1.29
C MET A 291 -6.40 -15.77 -1.38
N ILE A 292 -7.39 -14.89 -1.47
CA ILE A 292 -7.24 -13.45 -1.27
C ILE A 292 -8.24 -12.96 -0.24
N GLY A 293 -7.78 -12.06 0.64
CA GLY A 293 -8.59 -11.34 1.62
C GLY A 293 -8.34 -9.83 1.53
N CYS A 294 -9.21 -9.08 2.19
CA CYS A 294 -9.14 -7.63 2.26
C CYS A 294 -9.47 -7.15 3.67
N TYR A 295 -8.68 -6.24 4.19
CA TYR A 295 -8.94 -5.50 5.43
C TYR A 295 -9.19 -4.04 5.09
N ASP A 296 -10.33 -3.52 5.52
CA ASP A 296 -10.76 -2.13 5.33
C ASP A 296 -10.44 -1.35 6.61
N HIS A 297 -9.50 -0.40 6.51
CA HIS A 297 -9.00 0.36 7.65
C HIS A 297 -10.03 1.34 8.21
N ALA A 298 -10.86 1.92 7.33
CA ALA A 298 -11.90 2.87 7.75
C ALA A 298 -12.96 2.22 8.65
N THR A 299 -13.28 0.95 8.40
CA THR A 299 -14.30 0.21 9.17
C THR A 299 -13.69 -0.76 10.19
N GLY A 300 -12.42 -1.12 10.03
CA GLY A 300 -11.74 -2.16 10.78
C GLY A 300 -12.35 -3.55 10.54
N MET A 301 -12.83 -3.83 9.32
CA MET A 301 -13.47 -5.09 8.97
C MET A 301 -12.67 -5.87 7.94
N LEU A 302 -12.80 -7.18 8.00
CA LEU A 302 -12.30 -8.12 7.00
C LEU A 302 -13.43 -8.49 6.04
N GLN A 303 -13.13 -8.54 4.75
CA GLN A 303 -14.01 -9.10 3.74
C GLN A 303 -13.89 -10.63 3.71
N LYS A 304 -14.99 -11.34 3.47
CA LYS A 304 -14.94 -12.79 3.24
C LYS A 304 -13.92 -13.13 2.17
N PRO A 305 -12.99 -14.05 2.45
CA PRO A 305 -11.96 -14.43 1.48
C PRO A 305 -12.54 -15.07 0.22
N ARG A 306 -11.77 -14.96 -0.86
CA ARG A 306 -12.10 -15.54 -2.17
C ARG A 306 -11.02 -16.53 -2.59
N VAL A 307 -11.44 -17.60 -3.25
CA VAL A 307 -10.55 -18.56 -3.91
C VAL A 307 -10.18 -18.03 -5.28
N VAL A 308 -8.96 -17.53 -5.45
CA VAL A 308 -8.45 -17.10 -6.75
C VAL A 308 -8.13 -18.33 -7.63
N MET A 309 -7.56 -19.36 -7.00
CA MET A 309 -7.27 -20.62 -7.67
C MET A 309 -7.36 -21.79 -6.71
N ASP A 310 -8.17 -22.80 -7.06
CA ASP A 310 -8.18 -24.09 -6.38
C ASP A 310 -7.14 -25.02 -7.01
N LYS A 311 -6.05 -25.29 -6.30
CA LYS A 311 -5.02 -26.25 -6.71
C LYS A 311 -5.33 -27.68 -6.28
N GLY A 312 -6.36 -27.87 -5.48
CA GLY A 312 -6.84 -29.20 -5.09
C GLY A 312 -7.35 -30.01 -6.26
N VAL A 313 -7.86 -29.35 -7.31
CA VAL A 313 -8.23 -30.00 -8.57
C VAL A 313 -7.05 -30.71 -9.25
N ASP A 314 -5.82 -30.21 -9.03
CA ASP A 314 -4.56 -30.80 -9.49
C ASP A 314 -3.91 -31.69 -8.42
N GLY A 315 -4.57 -31.91 -7.27
CA GLY A 315 -4.07 -32.69 -6.13
C GLY A 315 -2.88 -32.07 -5.41
N VAL A 316 -2.69 -30.76 -5.50
CA VAL A 316 -1.55 -30.07 -4.88
C VAL A 316 -1.80 -29.88 -3.40
N ASN A 317 -0.87 -30.39 -2.57
CA ASN A 317 -0.85 -30.24 -1.11
C ASN A 317 0.46 -29.58 -0.63
N ASP A 318 1.07 -28.77 -1.45
CA ASP A 318 2.42 -28.21 -1.24
C ASP A 318 2.31 -26.68 -1.02
N PRO A 319 2.60 -26.15 0.18
CA PRO A 319 2.51 -24.71 0.48
C PRO A 319 3.56 -23.88 -0.27
N HIS A 320 4.52 -24.50 -0.97
CA HIS A 320 5.40 -23.74 -1.88
C HIS A 320 4.66 -23.16 -3.10
N ASP A 321 3.43 -23.55 -3.32
CA ASP A 321 2.59 -23.02 -4.40
C ASP A 321 1.73 -21.82 -3.96
N ASP A 322 1.95 -21.28 -2.77
CA ASP A 322 1.29 -20.09 -2.25
C ASP A 322 1.37 -18.90 -3.22
N PRO A 323 0.38 -17.99 -3.18
CA PRO A 323 0.33 -16.82 -4.03
C PRO A 323 1.16 -15.64 -3.52
N THR A 324 1.41 -14.67 -4.40
CA THR A 324 1.83 -13.29 -4.07
C THR A 324 0.89 -12.29 -4.73
N ILE A 325 0.91 -11.05 -4.28
CA ILE A 325 -0.01 -10.01 -4.75
C ILE A 325 0.75 -8.75 -5.16
N GLN A 326 0.22 -8.04 -6.16
CA GLN A 326 0.62 -6.68 -6.48
C GLN A 326 -0.61 -5.87 -6.91
N ILE A 327 -0.53 -4.54 -6.81
CA ILE A 327 -1.55 -3.60 -7.27
C ILE A 327 -0.91 -2.71 -8.33
N ASP A 328 -1.53 -2.58 -9.50
CA ASP A 328 -1.07 -1.66 -10.52
C ASP A 328 -1.58 -0.22 -10.30
N LYS A 329 -1.11 0.71 -11.12
CA LYS A 329 -1.49 2.14 -11.03
C LYS A 329 -2.99 2.41 -11.22
N ASP A 330 -3.68 1.50 -11.89
CA ASP A 330 -5.11 1.60 -12.17
C ASP A 330 -5.97 0.87 -11.12
N GLY A 331 -5.32 0.32 -10.06
CA GLY A 331 -5.97 -0.32 -8.93
C GLY A 331 -6.30 -1.79 -9.14
N TYR A 332 -5.92 -2.40 -10.25
CA TYR A 332 -6.16 -3.82 -10.44
C TYR A 332 -5.24 -4.67 -9.57
N LEU A 333 -5.84 -5.68 -8.97
CA LEU A 333 -5.15 -6.65 -8.14
C LEU A 333 -4.58 -7.76 -9.00
N TRP A 334 -3.29 -8.02 -8.88
CA TRP A 334 -2.56 -9.06 -9.60
C TRP A 334 -2.10 -10.13 -8.62
N VAL A 335 -2.56 -11.37 -8.84
CA VAL A 335 -2.21 -12.51 -7.99
C VAL A 335 -1.33 -13.47 -8.80
N PHE A 336 -0.11 -13.68 -8.31
CA PHE A 336 0.88 -14.58 -8.92
C PHE A 336 0.90 -15.87 -8.12
N VAL A 337 0.26 -16.89 -8.64
CA VAL A 337 0.20 -18.21 -8.01
C VAL A 337 1.44 -19.01 -8.38
N SER A 338 2.21 -19.40 -7.38
CA SER A 338 3.42 -20.18 -7.58
C SER A 338 3.13 -21.55 -8.19
N GLY A 339 4.08 -22.06 -8.96
CA GLY A 339 4.15 -23.45 -9.41
C GLY A 339 5.43 -24.11 -8.92
N ARG A 340 5.83 -25.21 -9.56
CA ARG A 340 7.05 -25.93 -9.14
C ARG A 340 7.93 -26.34 -10.30
N SER A 341 7.33 -26.81 -11.38
CA SER A 341 8.05 -27.38 -12.53
C SER A 341 7.25 -27.20 -13.82
N THR A 342 7.72 -27.76 -14.89
CA THR A 342 7.00 -27.78 -16.18
C THR A 342 5.64 -28.50 -16.10
N LYS A 343 5.50 -29.47 -15.19
CA LYS A 343 4.24 -30.21 -14.97
C LYS A 343 3.27 -29.45 -14.04
N ARG A 344 3.79 -28.58 -13.17
CA ARG A 344 3.01 -27.77 -12.21
C ARG A 344 3.38 -26.31 -12.40
N LYS A 345 2.80 -25.69 -13.42
CA LYS A 345 3.07 -24.30 -13.77
C LYS A 345 2.45 -23.35 -12.77
N GLY A 346 3.05 -22.17 -12.66
CA GLY A 346 2.45 -21.04 -11.97
C GLY A 346 1.52 -20.27 -12.89
N ARG A 347 0.62 -19.49 -12.32
CA ARG A 347 -0.41 -18.72 -13.03
C ARG A 347 -0.47 -17.28 -12.52
N ILE A 348 -0.80 -16.37 -13.42
CA ILE A 348 -1.02 -14.96 -13.11
C ILE A 348 -2.51 -14.67 -13.31
N TYR A 349 -3.11 -14.08 -12.30
CA TYR A 349 -4.49 -13.64 -12.30
C TYR A 349 -4.56 -12.12 -12.12
N ARG A 350 -5.56 -11.49 -12.73
CA ARG A 350 -5.86 -10.07 -12.58
C ARG A 350 -7.32 -9.91 -12.18
N SER A 351 -7.61 -9.02 -11.23
CA SER A 351 -9.00 -8.71 -10.89
C SER A 351 -9.74 -8.14 -12.10
N ILE A 352 -11.03 -8.44 -12.23
CA ILE A 352 -11.89 -7.90 -13.30
C ILE A 352 -12.11 -6.42 -13.09
N ASN A 353 -12.25 -5.99 -11.84
CA ASN A 353 -12.43 -4.60 -11.46
C ASN A 353 -11.30 -4.14 -10.51
N PRO A 354 -10.95 -2.85 -10.54
CA PRO A 354 -9.98 -2.29 -9.61
C PRO A 354 -10.44 -2.45 -8.15
N PHE A 355 -9.48 -2.75 -7.26
CA PHE A 355 -9.67 -2.88 -5.81
C PHE A 355 -10.74 -3.90 -5.39
N ASP A 356 -11.12 -4.81 -6.27
CA ASP A 356 -12.18 -5.80 -6.07
C ASP A 356 -11.60 -7.22 -6.04
N ILE A 357 -11.88 -7.96 -4.96
CA ILE A 357 -11.42 -9.35 -4.78
C ILE A 357 -12.44 -10.39 -5.26
N THR A 358 -13.58 -9.98 -5.80
CA THR A 358 -14.71 -10.89 -6.07
C THR A 358 -14.57 -11.70 -7.35
N ALA A 359 -13.80 -11.19 -8.33
CA ALA A 359 -13.68 -11.83 -9.63
C ALA A 359 -12.29 -11.61 -10.24
N PHE A 360 -11.74 -12.65 -10.86
CA PHE A 360 -10.42 -12.64 -11.48
C PHE A 360 -10.43 -13.35 -12.85
N GLU A 361 -9.60 -12.87 -13.75
CA GLU A 361 -9.27 -13.55 -15.00
C GLU A 361 -7.86 -14.16 -14.92
N MET A 362 -7.66 -15.34 -15.49
CA MET A 362 -6.32 -15.90 -15.69
C MET A 362 -5.68 -15.22 -16.90
N VAL A 363 -4.57 -14.53 -16.66
CA VAL A 363 -3.86 -13.77 -17.69
C VAL A 363 -2.76 -14.59 -18.37
N SER A 364 -2.03 -15.38 -17.58
CA SER A 364 -0.86 -16.11 -18.10
C SER A 364 -0.53 -17.34 -17.26
N GLU A 365 0.11 -18.33 -17.91
CA GLU A 365 0.60 -19.55 -17.27
C GLU A 365 1.99 -19.90 -17.80
N PHE A 366 2.97 -20.09 -16.91
CA PHE A 366 4.31 -20.52 -17.27
C PHE A 366 5.08 -21.16 -16.10
N THR A 367 6.25 -21.75 -16.38
CA THR A 367 7.08 -22.37 -15.34
C THR A 367 7.72 -21.30 -14.45
N MET A 368 7.18 -21.13 -13.26
CA MET A 368 7.70 -20.27 -12.20
C MET A 368 7.47 -20.87 -10.82
N ALA A 369 8.33 -20.54 -9.88
CA ALA A 369 8.18 -20.85 -8.46
C ALA A 369 8.74 -19.69 -7.64
N TYR A 370 8.25 -19.54 -6.41
CA TYR A 370 8.67 -18.48 -5.49
C TYR A 370 8.59 -17.08 -6.12
N PRO A 371 7.41 -16.64 -6.54
CA PRO A 371 7.22 -15.35 -7.17
C PRO A 371 7.58 -14.19 -6.22
N GLN A 372 8.36 -13.23 -6.75
CA GLN A 372 8.68 -11.99 -6.06
C GLN A 372 8.44 -10.86 -7.06
N ILE A 373 7.34 -10.15 -6.87
CA ILE A 373 6.85 -9.20 -7.86
C ILE A 373 7.00 -7.76 -7.35
N MET A 374 7.69 -6.94 -8.13
CA MET A 374 7.87 -5.52 -7.89
C MET A 374 7.08 -4.74 -8.92
N TYR A 375 6.64 -3.55 -8.55
CA TYR A 375 5.88 -2.69 -9.45
C TYR A 375 6.32 -1.23 -9.33
N SER A 376 6.40 -0.56 -10.46
CA SER A 376 6.57 0.89 -10.55
C SER A 376 5.48 1.45 -11.47
N PRO A 377 4.77 2.51 -11.09
CA PRO A 377 3.76 3.15 -11.95
C PRO A 377 4.31 3.59 -13.31
N GLU A 378 5.60 3.93 -13.38
CA GLU A 378 6.27 4.42 -14.58
C GLU A 378 6.79 3.30 -15.49
N ARG A 379 7.15 2.14 -14.91
CA ARG A 379 7.85 1.07 -15.62
C ARG A 379 7.08 -0.25 -15.68
N GLY A 380 5.98 -0.39 -14.94
CA GLY A 380 5.19 -1.61 -14.85
C GLY A 380 5.78 -2.63 -13.86
N PHE A 381 5.70 -3.89 -14.20
CA PHE A 381 6.07 -5.01 -13.35
C PHE A 381 7.50 -5.46 -13.60
N PHE A 382 8.18 -5.83 -12.53
CA PHE A 382 9.43 -6.55 -12.55
C PHE A 382 9.30 -7.82 -11.72
N PHE A 383 9.59 -8.95 -12.29
CA PHE A 383 9.31 -10.26 -11.73
C PHE A 383 10.59 -11.07 -11.52
N PHE A 384 10.96 -11.27 -10.27
CA PHE A 384 11.97 -12.24 -9.87
C PHE A 384 11.30 -13.57 -9.55
N PHE A 385 11.87 -14.68 -10.01
CA PHE A 385 11.31 -16.00 -9.76
C PHE A 385 12.37 -17.10 -9.86
N THR A 386 12.01 -18.27 -9.38
CA THR A 386 12.81 -19.48 -9.51
C THR A 386 12.24 -20.36 -10.61
N ARG A 387 13.10 -20.94 -11.43
CA ARG A 387 12.77 -22.06 -12.29
C ARG A 387 13.51 -23.30 -11.83
N TYR A 388 12.80 -24.43 -11.85
CA TYR A 388 13.39 -25.74 -11.62
C TYR A 388 13.88 -26.29 -12.95
N ASP A 389 15.11 -25.98 -13.28
CA ASP A 389 15.82 -26.50 -14.42
C ASP A 389 16.93 -27.44 -13.91
N GLY A 390 16.55 -28.67 -13.58
CA GLY A 390 17.38 -29.63 -12.85
C GLY A 390 17.55 -29.28 -11.36
N THR A 391 17.72 -28.01 -11.04
CA THR A 391 17.83 -27.45 -9.70
C THR A 391 17.14 -26.08 -9.64
N ARG A 392 17.26 -25.35 -8.53
CA ARG A 392 16.64 -24.02 -8.32
C ARG A 392 17.49 -22.93 -8.97
N GLN A 393 17.07 -22.44 -10.12
CA GLN A 393 17.76 -21.37 -10.85
C GLN A 393 17.00 -20.04 -10.70
N LEU A 394 17.72 -18.93 -10.56
CA LEU A 394 17.15 -17.60 -10.43
C LEU A 394 16.99 -16.94 -11.80
N PHE A 395 15.81 -16.42 -12.05
CA PHE A 395 15.44 -15.70 -13.25
C PHE A 395 14.69 -14.41 -12.95
N TYR A 396 14.64 -13.53 -13.94
CA TYR A 396 13.82 -12.33 -13.93
C TYR A 396 13.28 -11.99 -15.31
N GLN A 397 12.20 -11.25 -15.34
CA GLN A 397 11.56 -10.67 -16.53
C GLN A 397 10.77 -9.43 -16.14
N SER A 398 10.32 -8.65 -17.11
CA SER A 398 9.51 -7.44 -16.88
C SER A 398 8.32 -7.36 -17.82
N SER A 399 7.33 -6.56 -17.44
CA SER A 399 6.15 -6.29 -18.25
C SER A 399 5.63 -4.89 -17.94
N VAL A 400 5.24 -4.13 -18.94
CA VAL A 400 4.62 -2.80 -18.73
C VAL A 400 3.15 -2.90 -18.36
N ASP A 401 2.47 -3.99 -18.70
CA ASP A 401 1.03 -4.17 -18.60
C ASP A 401 0.59 -5.44 -17.82
N GLY A 402 1.57 -6.24 -17.33
CA GLY A 402 1.31 -7.51 -16.66
C GLY A 402 0.84 -8.65 -17.58
N ARG A 403 0.54 -8.36 -18.85
CA ARG A 403 0.06 -9.30 -19.87
C ARG A 403 1.15 -9.74 -20.82
N ASN A 404 1.95 -8.81 -21.30
CA ASN A 404 3.03 -9.03 -22.23
C ASN A 404 4.37 -8.99 -21.51
N TRP A 405 5.01 -10.14 -21.36
CA TRP A 405 6.27 -10.29 -20.62
C TRP A 405 7.46 -10.39 -21.56
N THR A 406 8.56 -9.74 -21.19
CA THR A 406 9.84 -9.90 -21.88
C THR A 406 10.32 -11.36 -21.76
N SER A 407 11.23 -11.77 -22.63
CA SER A 407 11.94 -13.05 -22.43
C SER A 407 12.67 -13.02 -21.08
N TYR A 408 12.53 -14.10 -20.31
CA TYR A 408 13.21 -14.21 -19.02
C TYR A 408 14.72 -14.32 -19.18
N LYS A 409 15.45 -13.71 -18.24
CA LYS A 409 16.91 -13.75 -18.17
C LYS A 409 17.34 -14.46 -16.89
N GLN A 410 18.43 -15.23 -16.96
CA GLN A 410 18.98 -15.89 -15.79
C GLN A 410 19.80 -14.88 -14.97
N LEU A 411 19.59 -14.84 -13.65
CA LEU A 411 20.31 -13.96 -12.74
C LEU A 411 21.59 -14.63 -12.20
N ALA A 412 21.50 -15.90 -11.81
CA ALA A 412 22.61 -16.61 -11.20
C ALA A 412 22.62 -18.09 -11.56
N SER A 413 23.83 -18.64 -11.73
CA SER A 413 24.13 -20.05 -11.96
C SER A 413 25.53 -20.37 -11.45
N ILE A 414 25.78 -20.17 -10.14
CA ILE A 414 27.10 -20.28 -9.54
C ILE A 414 27.47 -21.74 -9.35
N LYS A 415 28.66 -22.09 -9.87
CA LYS A 415 29.31 -23.37 -9.67
C LYS A 415 30.76 -23.15 -9.23
N ASN A 416 31.32 -24.07 -8.45
CA ASN A 416 32.69 -24.00 -7.98
C ASN A 416 33.41 -25.33 -8.21
N GLY A 417 34.59 -25.28 -8.78
CA GLY A 417 35.41 -26.46 -9.04
C GLY A 417 34.71 -27.52 -9.90
N SER A 418 34.56 -28.72 -9.38
CA SER A 418 33.96 -29.86 -10.04
C SER A 418 32.43 -29.93 -9.94
N GLU A 419 31.75 -28.90 -9.41
CA GLU A 419 30.30 -28.89 -9.30
C GLU A 419 29.62 -28.94 -10.68
N THR A 420 28.68 -29.85 -10.82
CA THR A 420 27.90 -30.03 -12.07
C THR A 420 26.60 -29.26 -12.05
N LYS A 421 26.06 -28.95 -10.85
CA LYS A 421 24.78 -28.27 -10.63
C LYS A 421 24.97 -26.97 -9.85
N SER A 422 24.09 -26.03 -10.07
CA SER A 422 23.95 -24.82 -9.28
C SER A 422 22.57 -24.74 -8.65
N GLY A 423 22.41 -24.01 -7.58
CA GLY A 423 21.11 -23.77 -6.94
C GLY A 423 21.17 -22.52 -6.09
N HIS A 424 20.03 -21.83 -5.96
CA HIS A 424 19.97 -20.56 -5.27
C HIS A 424 18.60 -20.34 -4.67
N TYR A 425 18.54 -19.52 -3.61
CA TYR A 425 17.36 -18.81 -3.15
C TYR A 425 17.65 -17.32 -3.10
N GLN A 426 16.64 -16.51 -3.34
CA GLN A 426 16.71 -15.05 -3.31
C GLN A 426 15.63 -14.44 -2.44
N ILE A 427 15.87 -13.20 -2.01
CA ILE A 427 14.90 -12.26 -1.45
C ILE A 427 15.13 -10.93 -2.13
N SER A 428 14.07 -10.38 -2.72
CA SER A 428 14.13 -9.17 -3.54
C SER A 428 13.24 -8.07 -2.96
N ASN A 429 13.57 -6.83 -3.26
CA ASN A 429 12.77 -5.67 -2.90
C ASN A 429 13.02 -4.53 -3.91
N ILE A 430 12.26 -3.44 -3.77
CA ILE A 430 12.33 -2.24 -4.60
C ILE A 430 12.37 -0.99 -3.71
N TYR A 431 13.17 0.00 -4.10
CA TYR A 431 13.20 1.34 -3.52
C TYR A 431 13.10 2.38 -4.64
N GLY A 432 11.94 3.03 -4.78
CA GLY A 432 11.63 3.79 -5.98
C GLY A 432 11.71 2.91 -7.23
N ASN A 433 12.58 3.26 -8.16
CA ASN A 433 12.86 2.44 -9.36
C ASN A 433 14.12 1.56 -9.25
N LYS A 434 14.77 1.53 -8.09
CA LYS A 434 15.92 0.69 -7.83
C LYS A 434 15.49 -0.69 -7.35
N LEU A 435 15.75 -1.70 -8.15
CA LEU A 435 15.53 -3.10 -7.83
C LEU A 435 16.74 -3.67 -7.10
N CYS A 436 16.53 -4.57 -6.15
CA CYS A 436 17.61 -5.35 -5.58
C CYS A 436 17.21 -6.79 -5.29
N THR A 437 18.20 -7.64 -5.17
CA THR A 437 18.04 -8.99 -4.65
C THR A 437 19.27 -9.45 -3.90
N ALA A 438 19.05 -10.03 -2.72
CA ALA A 438 20.05 -10.79 -1.99
C ALA A 438 19.81 -12.28 -2.22
N PHE A 439 20.85 -13.03 -2.51
CA PHE A 439 20.73 -14.47 -2.78
C PHE A 439 21.89 -15.26 -2.20
N ASN A 440 21.67 -16.55 -2.04
CA ASN A 440 22.68 -17.51 -1.61
C ASN A 440 22.97 -18.53 -2.72
N ARG A 441 24.00 -19.36 -2.49
CA ARG A 441 24.23 -20.52 -3.34
C ARG A 441 24.00 -21.83 -2.58
N HIS A 442 23.70 -22.90 -3.31
CA HIS A 442 23.61 -24.25 -2.83
C HIS A 442 24.76 -25.08 -3.43
N LEU A 443 25.61 -25.66 -2.61
CA LEU A 443 26.77 -26.43 -3.08
C LEU A 443 26.28 -27.60 -3.95
N ASN A 444 26.76 -27.64 -5.17
CA ASN A 444 26.33 -28.59 -6.20
C ASN A 444 24.80 -28.72 -6.34
N GLY A 445 24.09 -27.61 -6.12
CA GLY A 445 22.62 -27.54 -6.21
C GLY A 445 21.83 -28.15 -5.04
N ASN A 446 22.51 -28.65 -4.01
CA ASN A 446 21.88 -29.24 -2.83
C ASN A 446 21.32 -28.15 -1.91
N VAL A 447 20.01 -28.10 -1.76
CA VAL A 447 19.33 -27.09 -0.92
C VAL A 447 19.72 -27.12 0.56
N ASP A 448 20.27 -28.23 1.05
CA ASP A 448 20.69 -28.42 2.42
C ASP A 448 22.04 -27.79 2.74
N THR A 449 22.75 -27.37 1.71
CA THR A 449 24.07 -26.73 1.81
C THR A 449 24.04 -25.27 1.34
N ARG A 450 22.91 -24.60 1.54
CA ARG A 450 22.77 -23.18 1.18
C ARG A 450 23.71 -22.31 2.01
N THR A 451 24.50 -21.47 1.34
CA THR A 451 25.57 -20.73 2.00
C THR A 451 25.83 -19.38 1.33
N SER A 452 26.57 -18.53 2.02
CA SER A 452 27.02 -17.20 1.60
C SER A 452 25.88 -16.22 1.30
N VAL A 453 26.21 -14.94 1.22
CA VAL A 453 25.30 -13.86 0.85
C VAL A 453 25.88 -13.12 -0.34
N TYR A 454 25.15 -13.07 -1.42
CA TYR A 454 25.40 -12.25 -2.61
C TYR A 454 24.36 -11.15 -2.69
N PHE A 455 24.72 -10.00 -3.25
CA PHE A 455 23.81 -8.89 -3.44
C PHE A 455 24.05 -8.23 -4.80
N VAL A 456 22.97 -7.95 -5.52
CA VAL A 456 22.98 -7.16 -6.76
C VAL A 456 21.81 -6.20 -6.78
N GLN A 457 21.99 -5.08 -7.47
CA GLN A 457 20.95 -4.08 -7.70
C GLN A 457 20.94 -3.59 -9.15
N SER A 458 19.82 -3.02 -9.58
CA SER A 458 19.63 -2.42 -10.89
C SER A 458 18.82 -1.13 -10.76
N THR A 459 19.27 -0.06 -11.42
CA THR A 459 18.57 1.22 -11.51
C THR A 459 17.92 1.47 -12.88
N ASP A 460 18.14 0.56 -13.82
CA ASP A 460 17.65 0.62 -15.21
C ASP A 460 16.65 -0.49 -15.57
N TRP A 461 15.95 -1.00 -14.54
CA TRP A 461 14.91 -2.02 -14.69
C TRP A 461 15.44 -3.35 -15.26
N GLY A 462 16.61 -3.80 -14.73
CA GLY A 462 17.21 -5.10 -15.05
C GLY A 462 17.93 -5.15 -16.40
N GLN A 463 18.26 -4.01 -17.01
CA GLN A 463 19.11 -3.98 -18.20
C GLN A 463 20.56 -4.24 -17.82
N THR A 464 21.02 -3.56 -16.77
CA THR A 464 22.34 -3.78 -16.16
C THR A 464 22.21 -4.05 -14.67
N TRP A 465 23.23 -4.74 -14.12
CA TRP A 465 23.31 -5.06 -12.71
C TRP A 465 24.62 -4.56 -12.14
N THR A 466 24.57 -4.11 -10.90
CA THR A 466 25.73 -3.63 -10.16
C THR A 466 25.79 -4.20 -8.75
N THR A 467 26.95 -4.13 -8.13
CA THR A 467 27.13 -4.23 -6.69
C THR A 467 26.46 -3.03 -6.00
N VAL A 468 26.42 -3.03 -4.67
CA VAL A 468 25.82 -1.93 -3.89
C VAL A 468 26.58 -0.59 -4.07
N ASP A 469 27.88 -0.63 -4.31
CA ASP A 469 28.76 0.52 -4.58
C ASP A 469 28.85 0.87 -6.08
N GLY A 470 28.02 0.24 -6.92
CA GLY A 470 27.88 0.60 -8.33
C GLY A 470 28.84 -0.09 -9.30
N GLN A 471 29.66 -1.06 -8.84
CA GLN A 471 30.55 -1.80 -9.74
C GLN A 471 29.72 -2.74 -10.64
N PRO A 472 30.01 -2.83 -11.94
CA PRO A 472 29.29 -3.71 -12.85
C PRO A 472 29.34 -5.19 -12.42
N VAL A 473 28.18 -5.86 -12.51
CA VAL A 473 28.06 -7.29 -12.28
C VAL A 473 27.54 -7.96 -13.56
N THR A 474 28.33 -8.93 -14.05
CA THR A 474 27.90 -9.74 -15.20
C THR A 474 26.88 -10.78 -14.75
N VAL A 475 25.68 -10.78 -15.39
CA VAL A 475 24.66 -11.81 -15.17
C VAL A 475 24.55 -12.72 -16.39
N PRO A 476 24.31 -14.03 -16.20
CA PRO A 476 24.19 -14.71 -14.92
C PRO A 476 25.50 -14.71 -14.13
N VAL A 477 25.37 -14.50 -12.80
CA VAL A 477 26.51 -14.66 -11.89
C VAL A 477 26.88 -16.14 -11.86
N THR A 478 28.11 -16.47 -12.29
CA THR A 478 28.56 -17.87 -12.45
C THR A 478 29.71 -18.27 -11.53
N LYS A 479 30.43 -17.28 -10.98
CA LYS A 479 31.62 -17.51 -10.13
C LYS A 479 31.26 -17.40 -8.67
N ARG A 480 31.84 -18.29 -7.84
CA ARG A 480 31.73 -18.25 -6.39
C ARG A 480 32.25 -16.93 -5.79
N ASP A 481 33.39 -16.48 -6.29
CA ASP A 481 34.13 -15.28 -5.87
C ASP A 481 33.75 -14.02 -6.70
N ALA A 482 32.54 -13.97 -7.26
CA ALA A 482 32.06 -12.82 -7.99
C ALA A 482 32.06 -11.56 -7.08
N ASN A 483 32.29 -10.37 -7.67
CA ASN A 483 32.37 -9.11 -6.94
C ASN A 483 31.11 -8.74 -6.14
N CYS A 484 29.99 -9.39 -6.42
CA CYS A 484 28.74 -9.26 -5.68
C CYS A 484 28.63 -10.21 -4.45
N LEU A 485 29.68 -11.00 -4.13
CA LEU A 485 29.77 -11.75 -2.88
C LEU A 485 29.97 -10.77 -1.72
N VAL A 486 29.03 -10.75 -0.77
CA VAL A 486 29.06 -9.85 0.38
C VAL A 486 29.61 -10.54 1.63
N VAL A 487 29.15 -11.78 1.89
CA VAL A 487 29.66 -12.57 3.02
C VAL A 487 29.91 -13.99 2.57
N ASP A 488 31.15 -14.45 2.78
CA ASP A 488 31.54 -15.84 2.50
C ASP A 488 31.35 -16.73 3.73
N TYR A 489 30.20 -17.42 3.77
CA TYR A 489 29.94 -18.43 4.79
C TYR A 489 30.35 -19.84 4.34
N GLU A 490 30.63 -20.04 3.04
CA GLU A 490 31.14 -21.31 2.54
C GLU A 490 32.50 -21.64 3.13
N SER A 491 33.41 -20.65 3.21
CA SER A 491 34.74 -20.82 3.82
C SER A 491 34.68 -21.06 5.34
N GLN A 492 33.54 -20.80 5.97
CA GLN A 492 33.29 -20.99 7.40
C GLN A 492 32.50 -22.27 7.69
N ASP A 493 32.17 -23.06 6.65
CA ASP A 493 31.30 -24.24 6.72
C ASP A 493 29.94 -23.97 7.40
N LYS A 494 29.32 -22.81 7.09
CA LYS A 494 28.03 -22.38 7.64
C LYS A 494 26.95 -22.33 6.59
N ASN A 495 25.76 -22.75 6.99
CA ASN A 495 24.53 -22.51 6.22
C ASN A 495 24.02 -21.08 6.45
N CYS A 496 23.41 -20.50 5.40
CA CYS A 496 22.85 -19.15 5.43
C CYS A 496 21.43 -19.12 4.87
N TYR A 497 20.49 -18.54 5.63
CA TYR A 497 19.06 -18.46 5.34
C TYR A 497 18.63 -17.00 5.30
N ILE A 498 18.60 -16.39 4.13
CA ILE A 498 18.17 -14.99 3.94
C ILE A 498 16.66 -14.90 4.22
N LYS A 499 16.24 -13.92 5.04
CA LYS A 499 14.89 -13.75 5.53
C LYS A 499 14.14 -12.59 4.89
N ASP A 500 14.71 -11.39 4.92
CA ASP A 500 14.10 -10.20 4.33
C ASP A 500 15.19 -9.23 3.85
N VAL A 501 14.80 -8.33 2.95
CA VAL A 501 15.59 -7.19 2.47
C VAL A 501 14.72 -5.95 2.53
N ASN A 502 15.24 -4.87 3.12
CA ASN A 502 14.60 -3.57 3.15
C ASN A 502 15.65 -2.48 2.91
N PHE A 503 15.24 -1.22 2.97
CA PHE A 503 16.11 -0.08 2.72
C PHE A 503 15.96 0.97 3.83
N ASP A 504 17.05 1.72 4.06
CA ASP A 504 16.96 2.97 4.80
C ASP A 504 16.33 4.09 3.96
N THR A 505 16.23 5.28 4.53
CA THR A 505 15.65 6.46 3.86
C THR A 505 16.47 6.99 2.69
N GLN A 506 17.72 6.54 2.54
CA GLN A 506 18.63 6.87 1.44
C GLN A 506 18.64 5.77 0.36
N GLY A 507 17.92 4.67 0.60
CA GLY A 507 17.89 3.53 -0.28
C GLY A 507 19.08 2.58 -0.13
N ASN A 508 19.80 2.62 1.00
CA ASN A 508 20.82 1.64 1.32
C ASN A 508 20.18 0.34 1.80
N PRO A 509 20.60 -0.81 1.28
CA PRO A 509 19.98 -2.08 1.63
C PRO A 509 20.33 -2.55 3.04
N ILE A 510 19.34 -3.18 3.66
CA ILE A 510 19.43 -3.89 4.93
C ILE A 510 18.93 -5.31 4.70
N ILE A 511 19.76 -6.31 4.97
CA ILE A 511 19.45 -7.73 4.79
C ILE A 511 19.40 -8.37 6.17
N ILE A 512 18.34 -9.12 6.47
CA ILE A 512 18.31 -9.98 7.66
C ILE A 512 18.40 -11.44 7.25
N TYR A 513 19.17 -12.21 8.00
CA TYR A 513 19.40 -13.61 7.71
C TYR A 513 19.81 -14.40 8.98
N VAL A 514 19.71 -15.72 8.86
CA VAL A 514 20.09 -16.68 9.89
C VAL A 514 21.24 -17.54 9.39
N ILE A 515 22.22 -17.80 10.23
CA ILE A 515 23.24 -18.81 9.98
C ILE A 515 23.09 -19.98 10.96
N SER A 516 23.59 -21.14 10.55
CA SER A 516 23.62 -22.37 11.35
C SER A 516 24.77 -23.24 10.90
N ASP A 517 25.14 -24.24 11.71
CA ASP A 517 26.21 -25.20 11.33
C ASP A 517 25.77 -26.05 10.14
N ASN A 518 24.50 -26.45 10.10
CA ASN A 518 23.94 -27.22 9.01
C ASN A 518 22.39 -27.10 8.97
N HIS A 519 21.72 -27.89 8.14
CA HIS A 519 20.29 -27.85 7.93
C HIS A 519 19.45 -28.66 8.94
N LYS A 520 20.09 -29.45 9.84
CA LYS A 520 19.37 -30.37 10.73
C LYS A 520 18.63 -29.60 11.82
N THR A 521 17.50 -30.12 12.23
CA THR A 521 16.78 -29.66 13.43
C THR A 521 17.47 -30.13 14.70
N GLY A 522 17.17 -29.48 15.81
CA GLY A 522 17.78 -29.83 17.12
C GLY A 522 19.23 -29.34 17.26
N PRO A 523 19.92 -29.84 18.31
CA PRO A 523 21.26 -29.37 18.66
C PRO A 523 22.32 -29.65 17.60
N GLU A 524 22.15 -30.68 16.75
CA GLU A 524 23.08 -30.99 15.67
C GLU A 524 23.23 -29.86 14.63
N GLY A 525 22.26 -28.99 14.47
CA GLY A 525 22.32 -27.84 13.57
C GLY A 525 23.07 -26.65 14.15
N GLY A 526 23.54 -26.73 15.38
CA GLY A 526 24.21 -25.64 16.09
C GLY A 526 23.26 -24.51 16.47
N VAL A 527 23.81 -23.39 16.86
CA VAL A 527 23.05 -22.17 17.18
C VAL A 527 22.59 -21.51 15.88
N ARG A 528 21.33 -21.03 15.88
CA ARG A 528 20.77 -20.26 14.76
C ARG A 528 20.92 -18.79 15.08
N GLU A 529 21.99 -18.20 14.57
CA GLU A 529 22.31 -16.80 14.82
C GLU A 529 21.66 -15.89 13.80
N TRP A 530 20.93 -14.91 14.26
CA TRP A 530 20.33 -13.85 13.46
C TRP A 530 21.27 -12.68 13.29
N PHE A 531 21.40 -12.22 12.05
CA PHE A 531 22.21 -11.04 11.70
C PHE A 531 21.40 -10.04 10.89
N SER A 532 21.69 -8.76 11.11
CA SER A 532 21.44 -7.68 10.18
C SER A 532 22.75 -7.34 9.43
N LEU A 533 22.63 -7.10 8.14
CA LEU A 533 23.72 -6.72 7.25
C LEU A 533 23.30 -5.46 6.52
N TYR A 534 23.94 -4.36 6.80
CA TYR A 534 23.57 -3.02 6.32
C TYR A 534 24.70 -2.37 5.54
N TRP A 535 24.37 -1.82 4.38
CA TRP A 535 25.29 -0.96 3.64
C TRP A 535 25.29 0.45 4.20
N THR A 536 26.38 0.88 4.78
CA THR A 536 26.52 2.20 5.44
C THR A 536 26.66 3.38 4.47
N GLY A 537 26.77 3.09 3.17
CA GLY A 537 27.18 4.04 2.13
C GLY A 537 28.65 3.85 1.71
N SER A 538 29.44 3.12 2.51
CA SER A 538 30.87 2.85 2.23
C SER A 538 31.28 1.40 2.47
N GLU A 539 30.63 0.71 3.40
CA GLU A 539 30.96 -0.66 3.76
C GLU A 539 29.72 -1.44 4.23
N TRP A 540 29.79 -2.77 4.18
CA TRP A 540 28.82 -3.64 4.77
C TRP A 540 29.08 -3.86 6.26
N ARG A 541 28.17 -3.40 7.12
CA ARG A 541 28.20 -3.64 8.56
C ARG A 541 27.33 -4.83 8.91
N LYS A 542 27.93 -5.83 9.55
CA LYS A 542 27.28 -7.02 10.05
C LYS A 542 27.08 -6.91 11.56
N THR A 543 25.85 -7.04 12.05
CA THR A 543 25.53 -6.97 13.48
C THR A 543 24.70 -8.18 13.88
N LYS A 544 25.07 -8.87 14.94
CA LYS A 544 24.27 -9.93 15.54
C LYS A 544 23.05 -9.33 16.22
N VAL A 545 21.86 -9.90 15.94
CA VAL A 545 20.59 -9.47 16.51
C VAL A 545 20.21 -10.33 17.71
N THR A 546 20.16 -11.64 17.50
CA THR A 546 19.72 -12.62 18.48
C THR A 546 20.04 -14.05 18.02
N GLU A 547 19.52 -15.01 18.72
CA GLU A 547 19.55 -16.44 18.39
C GLU A 547 18.14 -17.03 18.39
N SER A 548 17.96 -18.17 17.72
CA SER A 548 16.73 -18.97 17.73
C SER A 548 17.06 -20.47 17.62
N THR A 549 16.04 -21.32 17.53
CA THR A 549 16.21 -22.78 17.56
C THR A 549 16.07 -23.44 16.21
N HIS A 550 15.53 -22.74 15.20
CA HIS A 550 15.24 -23.37 13.92
C HIS A 550 15.64 -22.50 12.71
N CYS A 551 16.14 -23.12 11.65
CA CYS A 551 16.56 -22.42 10.42
C CYS A 551 15.39 -21.76 9.66
N TYR A 552 14.16 -22.19 9.91
CA TYR A 552 12.94 -21.65 9.30
C TYR A 552 12.16 -20.72 10.24
N ASP A 553 12.73 -20.31 11.36
CA ASP A 553 12.24 -19.15 12.09
C ASP A 553 12.37 -17.95 11.15
N SER A 554 11.25 -17.37 10.76
CA SER A 554 11.23 -16.37 9.69
C SER A 554 10.44 -15.14 10.09
N GLY A 555 11.07 -13.99 9.95
CA GLY A 555 10.53 -12.68 10.26
C GLY A 555 10.90 -11.66 9.20
N SER A 556 10.45 -10.44 9.37
CA SER A 556 10.70 -9.32 8.47
C SER A 556 11.28 -8.14 9.22
N ILE A 557 11.84 -7.17 8.45
CA ILE A 557 12.39 -5.92 8.98
C ILE A 557 11.59 -4.72 8.48
N TRP A 558 11.20 -3.86 9.41
CA TRP A 558 10.59 -2.56 9.17
C TRP A 558 11.61 -1.47 9.41
N VAL A 559 11.57 -0.42 8.60
CA VAL A 559 12.50 0.71 8.69
C VAL A 559 11.69 2.00 8.74
N ASN A 560 11.83 2.74 9.84
CA ASN A 560 11.17 4.03 10.04
C ASN A 560 12.23 5.06 10.47
N GLY A 561 12.81 5.75 9.49
CA GLY A 561 13.95 6.61 9.74
C GLY A 561 15.14 5.83 10.31
N ASP A 562 15.62 6.28 11.45
CA ASP A 562 16.76 5.64 12.15
C ASP A 562 16.31 4.50 13.09
N VAL A 563 15.00 4.32 13.27
CA VAL A 563 14.43 3.24 14.08
C VAL A 563 14.09 2.05 13.20
N TRP A 564 14.76 0.94 13.42
CA TRP A 564 14.55 -0.30 12.70
C TRP A 564 13.97 -1.36 13.63
N THR A 565 13.04 -2.13 13.12
CA THR A 565 12.32 -3.14 13.90
C THR A 565 12.34 -4.48 13.16
N ILE A 566 12.79 -5.53 13.82
CA ILE A 566 12.65 -6.91 13.35
C ILE A 566 11.55 -7.57 14.19
N ILE A 567 10.54 -8.12 13.53
CA ILE A 567 9.48 -8.90 14.17
C ILE A 567 9.63 -10.34 13.66
N ALA A 568 9.90 -11.25 14.60
CA ALA A 568 10.23 -12.63 14.27
C ALA A 568 9.95 -13.58 15.44
N PRO A 569 9.70 -14.87 15.17
CA PRO A 569 9.50 -15.87 16.21
C PRO A 569 10.86 -16.36 16.75
N THR A 570 11.53 -15.52 17.53
CA THR A 570 12.88 -15.80 18.06
C THR A 570 12.89 -16.27 19.51
N THR A 571 11.73 -16.38 20.16
CA THR A 571 11.61 -17.06 21.45
C THR A 571 11.04 -18.45 21.22
N PRO A 572 11.81 -19.52 21.42
CA PRO A 572 11.30 -20.88 21.28
C PRO A 572 10.25 -21.17 22.37
N MET A 573 9.48 -22.22 22.20
CA MET A 573 8.68 -22.80 23.27
C MET A 573 9.58 -23.20 24.46
N PRO A 574 9.03 -23.37 25.68
CA PRO A 574 9.84 -23.70 26.83
C PRO A 574 10.70 -24.96 26.60
N GLU A 575 11.90 -24.99 27.19
CA GLU A 575 12.77 -26.16 27.13
C GLU A 575 12.07 -27.39 27.74
N GLY A 576 12.13 -28.52 27.03
CA GLY A 576 11.38 -29.73 27.37
C GLY A 576 10.02 -29.84 26.72
N ASP A 577 9.48 -28.77 26.14
CA ASP A 577 8.30 -28.84 25.27
C ASP A 577 8.69 -29.54 23.95
N PRO A 578 7.86 -30.50 23.45
CA PRO A 578 8.13 -31.15 22.16
C PRO A 578 8.32 -30.18 20.99
N ARG A 579 7.73 -29.00 21.06
CA ARG A 579 7.80 -27.96 20.05
C ARG A 579 9.06 -27.08 20.11
N TYR A 580 9.92 -27.25 21.11
CA TYR A 580 11.10 -26.41 21.36
C TYR A 580 12.04 -26.31 20.13
N TRP A 581 12.25 -27.43 19.45
CA TRP A 581 13.10 -27.50 18.26
C TRP A 581 12.34 -27.31 16.94
N GLY A 582 11.03 -27.13 17.00
CA GLY A 582 10.20 -26.89 15.83
C GLY A 582 10.36 -25.50 15.24
N ALA A 583 10.03 -25.31 13.95
CA ALA A 583 10.04 -24.01 13.33
C ALA A 583 9.05 -23.05 13.98
N GLY A 584 9.50 -21.83 14.27
CA GLY A 584 8.70 -20.83 14.94
C GLY A 584 8.81 -20.86 16.47
N GLY A 585 7.86 -20.22 17.11
CA GLY A 585 7.82 -20.03 18.55
C GLY A 585 6.96 -18.84 18.89
N GLU A 586 7.33 -18.12 19.94
CA GLU A 586 6.67 -16.87 20.30
C GLU A 586 7.25 -15.71 19.49
N VAL A 587 6.37 -14.85 18.97
CA VAL A 587 6.74 -13.67 18.19
C VAL A 587 7.24 -12.57 19.11
N VAL A 588 8.41 -12.04 18.80
CA VAL A 588 9.05 -10.95 19.52
C VAL A 588 9.54 -9.86 18.57
N GLU A 589 9.72 -8.69 19.14
CA GLU A 589 10.23 -7.51 18.47
C GLU A 589 11.63 -7.16 18.97
N TRP A 590 12.53 -6.92 18.01
CA TRP A 590 13.86 -6.41 18.24
C TRP A 590 13.97 -5.04 17.60
N THR A 591 14.38 -4.03 18.35
CA THR A 591 14.51 -2.66 17.87
C THR A 591 15.95 -2.18 17.94
N SER A 592 16.34 -1.48 16.90
CA SER A 592 17.57 -0.67 16.85
C SER A 592 17.18 0.79 16.65
N THR A 593 17.79 1.69 17.42
CA THR A 593 17.63 3.16 17.30
C THR A 593 18.89 3.82 16.75
N ASP A 594 19.86 3.03 16.33
CA ASP A 594 21.20 3.44 15.88
C ASP A 594 21.57 2.85 14.51
N LYS A 595 20.56 2.65 13.64
CA LYS A 595 20.70 2.08 12.29
C LYS A 595 21.35 0.70 12.27
N GLY A 596 20.98 -0.16 13.23
CA GLY A 596 21.44 -1.54 13.28
C GLY A 596 22.85 -1.74 13.86
N VAL A 597 23.40 -0.76 14.60
CA VAL A 597 24.66 -0.95 15.35
C VAL A 597 24.42 -1.86 16.55
N SER A 598 23.29 -1.66 17.23
CA SER A 598 22.86 -2.51 18.34
C SER A 598 21.38 -2.86 18.22
N TRP A 599 20.99 -3.98 18.84
CA TRP A 599 19.62 -4.48 18.85
C TRP A 599 19.19 -4.82 20.26
N THR A 600 17.99 -4.38 20.62
CA THR A 600 17.38 -4.65 21.92
C THR A 600 16.03 -5.29 21.72
N ARG A 601 15.72 -6.32 22.51
CA ARG A 601 14.37 -6.90 22.58
C ARG A 601 13.44 -5.90 23.26
N THR A 602 12.48 -5.37 22.52
CA THR A 602 11.60 -4.31 23.00
C THR A 602 10.21 -4.79 23.36
N LYS A 603 9.72 -5.88 22.71
CA LYS A 603 8.36 -6.32 22.92
C LYS A 603 8.22 -7.84 22.72
N GLN A 604 7.42 -8.45 23.56
CA GLN A 604 6.85 -9.78 23.37
C GLN A 604 5.47 -9.63 22.75
N TRP A 605 5.27 -10.13 21.52
CA TRP A 605 3.98 -10.03 20.84
C TRP A 605 3.05 -11.17 21.20
N THR A 606 3.54 -12.41 21.26
CA THR A 606 2.76 -13.58 21.67
C THR A 606 3.42 -14.28 22.85
N SER A 607 2.64 -14.95 23.69
CA SER A 607 3.12 -15.70 24.85
C SER A 607 2.15 -16.82 25.22
N ASN A 608 2.68 -17.90 25.75
CA ASN A 608 1.92 -19.10 26.17
C ASN A 608 1.06 -19.68 25.03
N SER A 609 1.54 -19.58 23.80
CA SER A 609 0.79 -19.99 22.63
C SER A 609 0.60 -21.51 22.58
N GLU A 610 -0.60 -21.92 22.17
CA GLU A 610 -0.93 -23.34 21.96
C GLU A 610 -0.10 -23.96 20.83
N ARG A 611 0.29 -23.14 19.83
CA ARG A 611 1.03 -23.55 18.64
C ARG A 611 2.18 -22.58 18.34
N ASN A 612 3.18 -23.04 17.60
CA ASN A 612 4.28 -22.17 17.18
C ASN A 612 3.79 -21.17 16.12
N HIS A 613 4.09 -19.90 16.33
CA HIS A 613 3.92 -18.84 15.33
C HIS A 613 5.15 -18.76 14.45
N THR A 614 4.99 -18.54 13.14
CA THR A 614 6.13 -18.40 12.24
C THR A 614 5.79 -17.64 10.96
N TYR A 615 6.80 -17.34 10.14
CA TYR A 615 6.69 -16.64 8.86
C TYR A 615 6.04 -15.27 8.97
N VAL A 616 6.51 -14.47 9.93
CA VAL A 616 6.03 -13.09 10.08
C VAL A 616 6.38 -12.27 8.84
N ARG A 617 5.34 -11.68 8.23
CA ARG A 617 5.42 -10.94 6.98
C ARG A 617 5.19 -9.47 7.19
N ARG A 618 5.95 -8.67 6.47
CA ARG A 618 5.73 -7.24 6.33
C ARG A 618 4.91 -6.99 5.05
N PRO A 619 3.72 -6.37 5.15
CA PRO A 619 3.03 -5.89 3.97
C PRO A 619 3.86 -4.83 3.21
N PHE A 620 3.74 -4.77 1.90
CA PHE A 620 4.26 -3.62 1.16
C PHE A 620 3.42 -2.40 1.51
N TYR A 621 4.09 -1.27 1.79
CA TYR A 621 3.47 -0.02 2.25
C TYR A 621 2.63 -0.18 3.52
N ALA A 622 3.02 -1.07 4.42
CA ALA A 622 2.27 -1.44 5.62
C ALA A 622 1.68 -0.22 6.34
N ASP A 623 0.37 -0.27 6.58
CA ASP A 623 -0.33 0.66 7.44
C ASP A 623 -0.21 0.26 8.92
N ASP A 624 -0.34 1.24 9.82
CA ASP A 624 -0.17 1.02 11.26
C ASP A 624 -1.23 0.06 11.85
N ASP A 625 -2.41 -0.07 11.23
CA ASP A 625 -3.48 -0.98 11.68
C ASP A 625 -3.39 -2.40 11.11
N PHE A 626 -2.59 -2.61 10.05
CA PHE A 626 -2.25 -3.93 9.51
C PHE A 626 -0.74 -4.01 9.25
N TYR A 627 0.03 -3.99 10.33
CA TYR A 627 1.46 -3.76 10.28
C TYR A 627 2.27 -5.02 9.97
N ALA A 628 1.90 -6.14 10.58
CA ALA A 628 2.52 -7.45 10.37
C ALA A 628 1.46 -8.55 10.33
N TYR A 629 1.70 -9.65 9.61
CA TYR A 629 0.81 -10.80 9.65
C TYR A 629 1.57 -12.13 9.53
N TRP A 630 1.01 -13.22 10.09
CA TRP A 630 1.64 -14.52 10.18
C TRP A 630 0.62 -15.64 10.45
N ALA A 631 1.10 -16.89 10.41
CA ALA A 631 0.31 -18.07 10.76
C ALA A 631 0.93 -18.85 11.92
N ASP A 632 0.12 -19.68 12.57
CA ASP A 632 0.55 -20.64 13.58
C ASP A 632 0.31 -22.08 13.15
N GLY A 633 0.86 -23.03 13.87
CA GLY A 633 0.59 -24.45 13.68
C GLY A 633 1.42 -25.37 14.58
N ASN A 634 1.07 -26.66 14.58
CA ASN A 634 1.89 -27.69 15.21
C ASN A 634 3.04 -28.04 14.27
N THR A 635 4.27 -27.90 14.76
CA THR A 635 5.48 -28.01 13.93
C THR A 635 5.71 -29.40 13.33
N ASP A 636 5.19 -30.44 13.95
CA ASP A 636 5.50 -31.84 13.61
C ASP A 636 4.28 -32.66 13.19
N ALA A 637 3.09 -32.04 13.19
CA ALA A 637 1.87 -32.74 12.91
C ALA A 637 0.91 -31.92 12.06
N PHE A 638 0.05 -32.60 11.34
CA PHE A 638 -1.11 -32.00 10.72
C PHE A 638 -2.02 -31.38 11.80
N SER A 639 -2.28 -30.09 11.69
CA SER A 639 -3.09 -29.37 12.67
C SER A 639 -3.89 -28.23 12.04
N LYS A 640 -4.87 -27.76 12.77
CA LYS A 640 -5.47 -26.46 12.53
C LYS A 640 -4.40 -25.37 12.57
N SER A 641 -4.50 -24.41 11.66
CA SER A 641 -3.69 -23.20 11.62
C SER A 641 -4.60 -21.98 11.68
N CYS A 642 -4.16 -20.92 12.35
CA CYS A 642 -4.81 -19.61 12.33
C CYS A 642 -3.92 -18.60 11.61
N LEU A 643 -4.56 -17.59 11.02
CA LEU A 643 -3.89 -16.46 10.40
C LEU A 643 -4.12 -15.23 11.28
N TYR A 644 -3.04 -14.55 11.60
CA TYR A 644 -3.00 -13.40 12.49
C TYR A 644 -2.52 -12.17 11.74
N PHE A 645 -2.96 -11.01 12.18
CA PHE A 645 -2.31 -9.75 11.87
C PHE A 645 -2.25 -8.88 13.12
N ALA A 646 -1.37 -7.90 13.12
CA ALA A 646 -1.19 -7.02 14.25
C ALA A 646 -1.05 -5.57 13.81
N THR A 647 -1.53 -4.66 14.68
CA THR A 647 -1.23 -3.23 14.55
C THR A 647 0.22 -2.94 14.95
N LYS A 648 0.77 -1.83 14.57
CA LYS A 648 2.09 -1.36 14.98
C LYS A 648 2.19 -1.17 16.51
N ALA A 649 1.10 -0.80 17.15
CA ALA A 649 1.00 -0.75 18.61
C ALA A 649 1.10 -2.14 19.25
N GLY A 650 0.92 -3.22 18.46
CA GLY A 650 1.02 -4.62 18.88
C GLY A 650 -0.28 -5.21 19.40
N LYS A 651 -1.41 -4.61 19.04
CA LYS A 651 -2.69 -5.26 19.21
C LYS A 651 -2.81 -6.34 18.14
N ILE A 652 -3.09 -7.57 18.55
CA ILE A 652 -3.12 -8.73 17.66
C ILE A 652 -4.56 -9.13 17.39
N TYR A 653 -4.81 -9.47 16.15
CA TYR A 653 -6.09 -9.98 15.68
C TYR A 653 -5.89 -11.32 14.98
N ARG A 654 -6.93 -12.15 15.08
CA ARG A 654 -7.03 -13.41 14.38
C ARG A 654 -8.11 -13.33 13.31
N MET A 655 -7.84 -13.88 12.15
CA MET A 655 -8.82 -14.02 11.09
C MET A 655 -9.93 -14.99 11.52
N PRO A 656 -11.22 -14.61 11.41
CA PRO A 656 -12.32 -15.47 11.79
C PRO A 656 -12.35 -16.77 10.96
N TYR A 657 -12.66 -17.87 11.60
CA TYR A 657 -12.85 -19.16 10.93
C TYR A 657 -14.21 -19.29 10.25
N ASN A 658 -15.22 -18.62 10.80
CA ASN A 658 -16.58 -18.58 10.27
C ASN A 658 -17.09 -17.16 10.29
N MET A 659 -17.21 -16.57 9.10
CA MET A 659 -17.80 -15.27 8.88
C MET A 659 -19.25 -15.43 8.41
N THR A 660 -20.20 -14.85 9.13
CA THR A 660 -21.63 -14.84 8.74
C THR A 660 -21.89 -13.81 7.64
N ASP A 661 -21.31 -12.63 7.79
CA ASP A 661 -21.51 -11.51 6.89
C ASP A 661 -20.37 -11.37 5.88
N GLU A 662 -20.59 -10.67 4.78
CA GLU A 662 -19.58 -10.38 3.78
C GLU A 662 -18.39 -9.62 4.38
N TRP A 663 -18.67 -8.73 5.34
CA TRP A 663 -17.71 -7.97 6.11
C TRP A 663 -17.89 -8.22 7.59
N GLN A 664 -16.80 -8.54 8.30
CA GLN A 664 -16.85 -8.88 9.72
C GLN A 664 -15.60 -8.37 10.45
N LYS A 665 -15.78 -7.98 11.70
CA LYS A 665 -14.64 -7.63 12.58
C LYS A 665 -13.73 -8.84 12.78
N PRO A 666 -12.41 -8.65 12.80
CA PRO A 666 -11.47 -9.70 13.20
C PRO A 666 -11.67 -10.06 14.69
N GLU A 667 -11.23 -11.24 15.05
CA GLU A 667 -11.24 -11.69 16.45
C GLU A 667 -10.00 -11.12 17.16
N GLU A 668 -10.19 -10.47 18.29
CA GLU A 668 -9.05 -10.02 19.10
C GLU A 668 -8.35 -11.22 19.72
N TYR A 669 -7.01 -11.26 19.62
CA TYR A 669 -6.17 -12.31 20.19
C TYR A 669 -5.39 -11.74 21.36
N ASN A 670 -5.60 -12.33 22.55
CA ASN A 670 -4.97 -11.91 23.82
C ASN A 670 -3.89 -12.91 24.24
#